data_0e85f35c9bc8a6865f81a51713fde53c
#
_entry.id   0e85f35c9bc8a6865f81a51713fde53c
#
_cell.length_a   1.000
_cell.length_b   1.000
_cell.length_c   1.000
_cell.angle_alpha   90.00
_cell.angle_beta   90.00
_cell.angle_gamma   90.00
#
_symmetry.space_group_name_H-M   'P 1'
#
loop_
_entity.id
_entity.type
_entity.pdbx_description
1 polymer ?
#
loop_
_entity_poly.entity_id
_entity_poly.type
_entity_poly.pdbx_seq_one_letter_code
_entity_poly.pdbx_strand_id
1 'polypeptide(L)'
;MNRPLRFIIATPICDGHDVAAAAITRILRGEGVEAVYIGFNKTAYQIAKAASEEDATAIAISTYNGGHMAFLKELVKALKQQALGNIPIFVGGGGTILEKEIRPLMKLGITKVYRPPLDLLDAVRDMIGIVNDHSFSQSSSQSFASQTLGQKLTSIGLSPKHSLHGDQWPDLPRVWGFGGRGGAGKSTLIDELVLRFLITTKGSIAVVSADPTLGDRLRMIHCYNPRVFMRSVRVGPGENTTEKLQSIISELTNHQFSLILVESVGLGQNELGVSSIVDASIFCMTPEYGTDIQLEKEALLATSEIVVMNKRDFPQSEARSRRVKQFIKPSQKFFLTEAKHFGDPGVNSLFDELATLSNLNTNSSLLPTSNFVEAIPFNRRNYLGEIVDVHQNYYASFENLAPEQLNDIQAEFKQIWDYYGFDGDMSNLRIENGIAFKQVDNTEIPIAKKTTTGIWVPTIGMPQKNASINEIVRYLSRQNIPGSFPYTEGAYLYRRKDQDPIRMFAGLGLPETTNYRFHLLAKGHGSPRLSTAFDSLTLYGLDSDEAGASAKVGEGGVAVDSIEDMLRLYDGFDLENTSVSLTMNGPAPTIMAMYLAAAKRKGFNWKKLRGTIQTDIFKELQAQNEAQFPLEPSLRLIADMIEYMMIAVPSWYPISISGYHIGEAGANPVQELAFTLANGLTYVEILKSRGLDVEEFTKKFSFFFTSGSELEFNVLGRVARRIWAVALREYYGVKGSGAALKFHSQTSGRSLQDTEPLHNLTRVALQAEHALHNNTNSLHTNSYKETYTTPEEDDVLLAMGSQQIPLVESGDFGYIENLNQGSYGLSYLEDAVESAVHRIFNEINMQGGVIPAIENEYFRTAIQEEVQKERKALRNGERKIIGLNYLPSNSSTRPRGELVQISTQDKKNQINRTKFFKQTNKEKAKASLKELQAVATSDGNVFEALIKTVEYATVGQITSALAEVWGKFRPSM
;
A
#
# COMPACT_ATOMS: atom_id res chain seq x y z
N MET A 1 -44.03 5.72 0.70
CA MET A 1 -42.96 4.72 0.75
C MET A 1 -41.99 5.19 1.81
N ASN A 2 -41.50 4.30 2.68
CA ASN A 2 -40.48 4.68 3.67
C ASN A 2 -39.17 5.08 2.96
N ARG A 3 -38.55 6.16 3.42
CA ARG A 3 -37.21 6.60 2.96
C ARG A 3 -36.21 5.44 3.13
N PRO A 4 -35.43 5.07 2.10
CA PRO A 4 -34.45 4.00 2.25
C PRO A 4 -33.38 4.38 3.26
N LEU A 5 -32.92 3.40 4.05
CA LEU A 5 -31.77 3.60 4.91
C LEU A 5 -30.53 3.69 4.04
N ARG A 6 -29.81 4.82 4.13
CA ARG A 6 -28.58 5.08 3.36
C ARG A 6 -27.44 5.46 4.28
N PHE A 7 -26.39 4.66 4.29
CA PHE A 7 -25.20 4.86 5.10
C PHE A 7 -24.05 5.36 4.26
N ILE A 8 -23.34 6.38 4.75
CA ILE A 8 -22.00 6.73 4.26
C ILE A 8 -20.97 6.01 5.11
N ILE A 9 -20.06 5.28 4.47
CA ILE A 9 -18.98 4.55 5.12
C ILE A 9 -17.65 5.13 4.67
N ALA A 10 -16.75 5.44 5.62
CA ALA A 10 -15.45 6.02 5.34
C ALA A 10 -14.39 5.66 6.39
N THR A 11 -13.10 5.83 6.03
CA THR A 11 -12.03 5.98 7.01
C THR A 11 -11.50 7.42 7.01
N PRO A 12 -11.01 7.92 8.17
CA PRO A 12 -10.52 9.30 8.32
C PRO A 12 -9.32 9.60 7.44
N ILE A 13 -9.01 10.88 7.31
CA ILE A 13 -7.77 11.36 6.68
C ILE A 13 -6.54 10.66 7.30
N CYS A 14 -5.61 10.28 6.43
CA CYS A 14 -4.39 9.54 6.79
C CYS A 14 -4.66 8.21 7.51
N ASP A 15 -5.72 7.52 7.14
CA ASP A 15 -6.02 6.17 7.59
C ASP A 15 -6.36 5.30 6.39
N GLY A 16 -5.45 4.39 6.05
CA GLY A 16 -5.57 3.45 4.93
C GLY A 16 -6.20 2.11 5.30
N HIS A 17 -6.56 1.90 6.59
CA HIS A 17 -7.09 0.63 7.08
C HIS A 17 -8.57 0.45 6.69
N ASP A 18 -8.80 0.06 5.46
CA ASP A 18 -10.13 0.00 4.83
C ASP A 18 -10.85 -1.35 4.95
N VAL A 19 -10.17 -2.41 5.36
CA VAL A 19 -10.71 -3.77 5.42
C VAL A 19 -12.00 -3.88 6.25
N ALA A 20 -12.04 -3.23 7.42
CA ALA A 20 -13.22 -3.23 8.27
C ALA A 20 -14.37 -2.41 7.65
N ALA A 21 -14.08 -1.26 7.05
CA ALA A 21 -15.07 -0.42 6.36
C ALA A 21 -15.68 -1.15 5.15
N ALA A 22 -14.86 -1.84 4.35
CA ALA A 22 -15.32 -2.67 3.24
C ALA A 22 -16.18 -3.85 3.71
N ALA A 23 -15.83 -4.49 4.83
CA ALA A 23 -16.62 -5.58 5.42
C ALA A 23 -17.99 -5.06 5.91
N ILE A 24 -18.03 -3.94 6.64
CA ILE A 24 -19.27 -3.29 7.11
C ILE A 24 -20.16 -2.94 5.91
N THR A 25 -19.57 -2.40 4.84
CA THR A 25 -20.30 -2.07 3.60
C THR A 25 -20.99 -3.29 3.01
N ARG A 26 -20.29 -4.44 2.90
CA ARG A 26 -20.85 -5.69 2.38
C ARG A 26 -21.99 -6.22 3.26
N ILE A 27 -21.81 -6.18 4.58
CA ILE A 27 -22.85 -6.66 5.52
C ILE A 27 -24.09 -5.76 5.43
N LEU A 28 -23.94 -4.43 5.43
CA LEU A 28 -25.04 -3.48 5.27
C LEU A 28 -25.84 -3.74 3.98
N ARG A 29 -25.14 -3.97 2.86
CA ARG A 29 -25.79 -4.32 1.57
C ARG A 29 -26.51 -5.66 1.65
N GLY A 30 -25.93 -6.64 2.34
CA GLY A 30 -26.57 -7.94 2.60
C GLY A 30 -27.85 -7.84 3.42
N GLU A 31 -27.94 -6.89 4.35
CA GLU A 31 -29.12 -6.58 5.17
C GLU A 31 -30.10 -5.60 4.44
N GLY A 32 -29.90 -5.31 3.16
CA GLY A 32 -30.80 -4.50 2.32
C GLY A 32 -30.64 -2.99 2.43
N VAL A 33 -29.62 -2.50 3.13
CA VAL A 33 -29.31 -1.08 3.31
C VAL A 33 -28.54 -0.53 2.11
N GLU A 34 -28.82 0.70 1.71
CA GLU A 34 -28.03 1.44 0.71
C GLU A 34 -26.71 1.90 1.36
N ALA A 35 -25.63 1.20 1.10
CA ALA A 35 -24.31 1.48 1.67
C ALA A 35 -23.40 2.12 0.63
N VAL A 36 -23.10 3.40 0.78
CA VAL A 36 -22.19 4.18 -0.06
C VAL A 36 -20.82 4.22 0.61
N TYR A 37 -19.92 3.39 0.16
CA TYR A 37 -18.53 3.42 0.60
C TYR A 37 -17.77 4.48 -0.18
N ILE A 38 -17.29 5.51 0.52
CA ILE A 38 -16.58 6.64 -0.10
C ILE A 38 -15.04 6.49 -0.02
N GLY A 39 -14.57 5.40 0.58
CA GLY A 39 -13.16 5.04 0.63
C GLY A 39 -12.43 5.50 1.88
N PHE A 40 -11.13 5.36 1.81
CA PHE A 40 -10.18 5.73 2.87
C PHE A 40 -9.62 7.15 2.65
N ASN A 41 -8.87 7.64 3.65
CA ASN A 41 -8.19 8.94 3.59
C ASN A 41 -9.16 10.09 3.29
N LYS A 42 -10.28 10.20 4.03
CA LYS A 42 -11.31 11.21 3.82
C LYS A 42 -11.29 12.29 4.90
N THR A 43 -11.26 13.55 4.48
CA THR A 43 -11.43 14.68 5.40
C THR A 43 -12.85 14.73 5.96
N ALA A 44 -13.01 15.36 7.11
CA ALA A 44 -14.34 15.61 7.71
C ALA A 44 -15.30 16.35 6.75
N TYR A 45 -14.78 17.29 5.97
CA TYR A 45 -15.56 18.02 4.95
C TYR A 45 -16.03 17.09 3.82
N GLN A 46 -15.17 16.22 3.30
CA GLN A 46 -15.53 15.28 2.23
C GLN A 46 -16.63 14.31 2.67
N ILE A 47 -16.55 13.83 3.91
CA ILE A 47 -17.58 12.95 4.48
C ILE A 47 -18.90 13.70 4.63
N ALA A 48 -18.88 14.91 5.18
CA ALA A 48 -20.08 15.73 5.37
C ALA A 48 -20.71 16.12 4.02
N LYS A 49 -19.90 16.46 3.00
CA LYS A 49 -20.34 16.74 1.64
C LYS A 49 -21.04 15.52 1.04
N ALA A 50 -20.40 14.34 1.10
CA ALA A 50 -20.99 13.11 0.60
C ALA A 50 -22.32 12.78 1.31
N ALA A 51 -22.38 12.93 2.63
CA ALA A 51 -23.60 12.68 3.41
C ALA A 51 -24.76 13.60 2.99
N SER A 52 -24.47 14.88 2.70
CA SER A 52 -25.46 15.86 2.23
C SER A 52 -25.96 15.54 0.81
N GLU A 53 -25.06 15.24 -0.12
CA GLU A 53 -25.38 14.95 -1.51
C GLU A 53 -26.13 13.65 -1.68
N GLU A 54 -25.73 12.64 -0.91
CA GLU A 54 -26.36 11.32 -0.91
C GLU A 54 -27.61 11.24 -0.04
N ASP A 55 -27.99 12.31 0.64
CA ASP A 55 -29.11 12.32 1.60
C ASP A 55 -29.01 11.16 2.59
N ALA A 56 -27.85 11.02 3.23
CA ALA A 56 -27.57 9.92 4.14
C ALA A 56 -28.50 9.92 5.37
N THR A 57 -28.85 8.73 5.83
CA THR A 57 -29.58 8.51 7.08
C THR A 57 -28.63 8.23 8.25
N ALA A 58 -27.40 7.82 7.97
CA ALA A 58 -26.38 7.57 8.98
C ALA A 58 -24.97 7.62 8.38
N ILE A 59 -23.96 7.73 9.26
CA ILE A 59 -22.54 7.71 8.91
C ILE A 59 -21.84 6.65 9.76
N ALA A 60 -21.02 5.78 9.14
CA ALA A 60 -20.18 4.82 9.82
C ALA A 60 -18.69 5.12 9.54
N ILE A 61 -17.93 5.36 10.58
CA ILE A 61 -16.50 5.67 10.51
C ILE A 61 -15.69 4.52 11.09
N SER A 62 -14.79 3.96 10.29
CA SER A 62 -13.79 3.01 10.74
C SER A 62 -12.47 3.76 10.93
N THR A 63 -11.92 3.78 12.13
CA THR A 63 -10.65 4.46 12.44
C THR A 63 -9.71 3.51 13.17
N TYR A 64 -8.49 3.41 12.69
CA TYR A 64 -7.44 2.58 13.27
C TYR A 64 -6.24 3.40 13.75
N ASN A 65 -5.96 4.51 13.10
CA ASN A 65 -4.88 5.42 13.48
C ASN A 65 -5.32 6.42 14.55
N GLY A 66 -4.40 6.88 15.39
CA GLY A 66 -4.61 7.90 16.40
C GLY A 66 -5.26 9.21 15.88
N GLY A 67 -5.61 10.15 16.77
CA GLY A 67 -6.20 11.44 16.40
C GLY A 67 -7.73 11.42 16.19
N HIS A 68 -8.41 10.31 16.44
CA HIS A 68 -9.86 10.14 16.24
C HIS A 68 -10.71 11.16 16.98
N MET A 69 -10.34 11.54 18.22
CA MET A 69 -11.09 12.53 19.02
C MET A 69 -11.19 13.89 18.34
N ALA A 70 -10.06 14.39 17.81
CA ALA A 70 -10.02 15.67 17.14
C ALA A 70 -10.72 15.61 15.78
N PHE A 71 -10.50 14.54 15.00
CA PHE A 71 -11.17 14.30 13.74
C PHE A 71 -12.70 14.25 13.87
N LEU A 72 -13.22 13.48 14.83
CA LEU A 72 -14.67 13.36 15.05
C LEU A 72 -15.29 14.69 15.51
N LYS A 73 -14.56 15.50 16.28
CA LYS A 73 -14.99 16.87 16.62
C LYS A 73 -15.14 17.73 15.36
N GLU A 74 -14.20 17.62 14.44
CA GLU A 74 -14.22 18.32 13.16
C GLU A 74 -15.35 17.82 12.25
N LEU A 75 -15.58 16.50 12.20
CA LEU A 75 -16.68 15.88 11.46
C LEU A 75 -18.05 16.38 11.95
N VAL A 76 -18.30 16.38 13.26
CA VAL A 76 -19.55 16.91 13.83
C VAL A 76 -19.73 18.40 13.48
N LYS A 77 -18.65 19.19 13.48
CA LYS A 77 -18.70 20.59 13.06
C LYS A 77 -19.04 20.72 11.58
N ALA A 78 -18.42 19.95 10.71
CA ALA A 78 -18.67 19.93 9.27
C ALA A 78 -20.11 19.51 8.93
N LEU A 79 -20.64 18.50 9.63
CA LEU A 79 -22.03 18.06 9.47
C LEU A 79 -23.03 19.14 9.87
N LYS A 80 -22.77 19.86 10.96
CA LYS A 80 -23.63 21.01 11.37
C LYS A 80 -23.64 22.11 10.30
N GLN A 81 -22.51 22.36 9.65
CA GLN A 81 -22.42 23.32 8.53
C GLN A 81 -23.23 22.88 7.30
N GLN A 82 -23.44 21.58 7.12
CA GLN A 82 -24.26 21.00 6.05
C GLN A 82 -25.71 20.73 6.46
N ALA A 83 -26.16 21.31 7.59
CA ALA A 83 -27.48 21.07 8.17
C ALA A 83 -27.79 19.59 8.55
N LEU A 84 -26.75 18.79 8.78
CA LEU A 84 -26.83 17.37 9.16
C LEU A 84 -26.43 17.13 10.61
N GLY A 85 -26.61 18.11 11.49
CA GLY A 85 -26.17 18.05 12.90
C GLY A 85 -26.78 16.92 13.74
N ASN A 86 -27.89 16.36 13.32
CA ASN A 86 -28.65 15.31 14.05
C ASN A 86 -28.49 13.92 13.38
N ILE A 87 -27.65 13.77 12.34
CA ILE A 87 -27.45 12.48 11.67
C ILE A 87 -26.76 11.49 12.64
N PRO A 88 -27.23 10.26 12.77
CA PRO A 88 -26.55 9.23 13.55
C PRO A 88 -25.13 8.96 13.05
N ILE A 89 -24.16 8.98 13.95
CA ILE A 89 -22.74 8.72 13.65
C ILE A 89 -22.28 7.51 14.47
N PHE A 90 -21.86 6.48 13.78
CA PHE A 90 -21.30 5.26 14.35
C PHE A 90 -19.80 5.24 14.14
N VAL A 91 -19.04 4.85 15.16
CA VAL A 91 -17.59 4.82 15.11
C VAL A 91 -17.10 3.46 15.57
N GLY A 92 -16.24 2.85 14.78
CA GLY A 92 -15.52 1.64 15.12
C GLY A 92 -14.01 1.86 14.97
N GLY A 93 -13.20 1.20 15.78
CA GLY A 93 -11.75 1.38 15.69
C GLY A 93 -11.01 0.42 16.59
N GLY A 94 -10.84 -0.82 16.19
CA GLY A 94 -9.99 -1.82 16.83
C GLY A 94 -9.76 -1.59 18.34
N GLY A 95 -8.50 -1.63 18.77
CA GLY A 95 -8.08 -1.26 20.13
C GLY A 95 -7.79 0.24 20.36
N THR A 96 -7.87 1.07 19.32
CA THR A 96 -7.40 2.46 19.34
C THR A 96 -8.30 3.43 20.11
N ILE A 97 -9.60 3.11 20.27
CA ILE A 97 -10.54 3.93 21.04
C ILE A 97 -10.61 3.41 22.48
N LEU A 98 -10.18 4.22 23.44
CA LEU A 98 -10.18 3.83 24.84
C LEU A 98 -11.56 3.94 25.49
N GLU A 99 -11.82 3.11 26.53
CA GLU A 99 -13.05 3.16 27.31
C GLU A 99 -13.35 4.55 27.87
N LYS A 100 -12.32 5.24 28.35
CA LYS A 100 -12.44 6.61 28.90
C LYS A 100 -12.88 7.65 27.87
N GLU A 101 -12.71 7.37 26.57
CA GLU A 101 -13.05 8.27 25.46
C GLU A 101 -14.49 8.12 24.98
N ILE A 102 -15.16 7.00 25.29
CA ILE A 102 -16.53 6.72 24.85
C ILE A 102 -17.49 7.80 25.34
N ARG A 103 -17.48 8.11 26.65
CA ARG A 103 -18.35 9.16 27.22
C ARG A 103 -18.09 10.56 26.61
N PRO A 104 -16.85 11.03 26.46
CA PRO A 104 -16.54 12.25 25.71
C PRO A 104 -17.05 12.24 24.27
N LEU A 105 -16.90 11.13 23.53
CA LEU A 105 -17.38 10.98 22.16
C LEU A 105 -18.91 11.07 22.09
N MET A 106 -19.62 10.39 22.99
CA MET A 106 -21.08 10.48 23.07
C MET A 106 -21.56 11.92 23.35
N LYS A 107 -20.86 12.64 24.25
CA LYS A 107 -21.16 14.06 24.52
C LYS A 107 -20.87 14.97 23.33
N LEU A 108 -19.94 14.59 22.45
CA LEU A 108 -19.64 15.32 21.23
C LEU A 108 -20.74 15.20 20.17
N GLY A 109 -21.61 14.16 20.26
CA GLY A 109 -22.67 13.87 19.30
C GLY A 109 -22.48 12.57 18.53
N ILE A 110 -21.52 11.72 18.90
CA ILE A 110 -21.38 10.36 18.37
C ILE A 110 -22.49 9.50 18.95
N THR A 111 -23.21 8.78 18.10
CA THR A 111 -24.37 7.98 18.51
C THR A 111 -23.95 6.72 19.24
N LYS A 112 -22.96 6.00 18.70
CA LYS A 112 -22.44 4.79 19.34
C LYS A 112 -21.01 4.49 18.89
N VAL A 113 -20.22 3.90 19.81
CA VAL A 113 -18.85 3.43 19.55
C VAL A 113 -18.83 1.91 19.67
N TYR A 114 -18.29 1.23 18.67
CA TYR A 114 -18.12 -0.23 18.63
C TYR A 114 -16.66 -0.61 18.83
N ARG A 115 -16.41 -1.58 19.70
CA ARG A 115 -15.08 -2.06 20.09
C ARG A 115 -15.05 -3.57 20.13
N PRO A 116 -13.89 -4.21 19.86
CA PRO A 116 -13.73 -5.64 20.10
C PRO A 116 -14.00 -6.02 21.58
N PRO A 117 -14.49 -7.25 21.85
CA PRO A 117 -14.73 -8.36 20.91
C PRO A 117 -16.18 -8.39 20.37
N LEU A 118 -16.58 -7.45 19.54
CA LEU A 118 -17.91 -7.43 18.95
C LEU A 118 -17.87 -7.98 17.52
N ASP A 119 -18.82 -8.86 17.18
CA ASP A 119 -19.00 -9.32 15.81
C ASP A 119 -19.50 -8.17 14.91
N LEU A 120 -18.96 -8.07 13.69
CA LEU A 120 -19.34 -7.01 12.75
C LEU A 120 -20.80 -7.13 12.30
N LEU A 121 -21.34 -8.33 12.21
CA LEU A 121 -22.75 -8.55 11.85
C LEU A 121 -23.68 -8.01 12.95
N ASP A 122 -23.35 -8.29 14.21
CA ASP A 122 -24.12 -7.79 15.36
C ASP A 122 -24.04 -6.26 15.45
N ALA A 123 -22.86 -5.70 15.22
CA ALA A 123 -22.68 -4.24 15.16
C ALA A 123 -23.55 -3.60 14.07
N VAL A 124 -23.57 -4.17 12.86
CA VAL A 124 -24.37 -3.67 11.75
C VAL A 124 -25.86 -3.75 12.03
N ARG A 125 -26.34 -4.86 12.58
CA ARG A 125 -27.76 -5.02 12.96
C ARG A 125 -28.20 -4.02 14.02
N ASP A 126 -27.34 -3.78 14.99
CA ASP A 126 -27.58 -2.76 16.02
C ASP A 126 -27.60 -1.34 15.42
N MET A 127 -26.67 -1.01 14.49
CA MET A 127 -26.72 0.28 13.77
C MET A 127 -28.03 0.47 13.03
N ILE A 128 -28.51 -0.55 12.32
CA ILE A 128 -29.78 -0.52 11.57
C ILE A 128 -30.94 -0.31 12.53
N GLY A 129 -30.98 -0.99 13.67
CA GLY A 129 -32.00 -0.83 14.71
C GLY A 129 -32.07 0.61 15.20
N ILE A 130 -30.94 1.19 15.61
CA ILE A 130 -30.87 2.56 16.10
C ILE A 130 -31.34 3.57 15.05
N VAL A 131 -30.99 3.40 13.77
CA VAL A 131 -31.41 4.33 12.71
C VAL A 131 -32.89 4.22 12.42
N ASN A 132 -33.47 3.02 12.47
CA ASN A 132 -34.91 2.81 12.34
C ASN A 132 -35.70 3.56 13.48
N ASP A 133 -35.27 3.40 14.72
CA ASP A 133 -35.88 4.08 15.85
C ASP A 133 -35.74 5.61 15.73
N HIS A 134 -34.60 6.10 15.24
CA HIS A 134 -34.38 7.53 15.01
C HIS A 134 -35.25 8.11 13.88
N SER A 135 -35.49 7.35 12.82
CA SER A 135 -36.30 7.80 11.68
C SER A 135 -37.78 7.90 12.01
N PHE A 136 -38.30 7.08 12.95
CA PHE A 136 -39.66 7.20 13.45
C PHE A 136 -39.87 8.50 14.24
N SER A 137 -38.85 9.06 14.89
CA SER A 137 -38.95 10.27 15.71
C SER A 137 -38.84 11.58 14.90
N GLN A 138 -38.37 11.53 13.65
CA GLN A 138 -38.13 12.71 12.79
C GLN A 138 -39.16 12.91 11.66
N SER A 139 -40.28 12.20 11.64
CA SER A 139 -41.33 12.34 10.61
C SER A 139 -42.11 13.66 10.71
N SER A 140 -41.43 14.81 10.82
CA SER A 140 -42.00 16.13 10.61
C SER A 140 -41.90 16.47 9.12
N SER A 141 -43.07 16.71 8.51
CA SER A 141 -43.23 17.12 7.11
C SER A 141 -42.56 18.47 6.83
N GLN A 142 -41.27 18.40 6.44
CA GLN A 142 -40.65 19.58 5.81
C GLN A 142 -41.29 19.83 4.45
N SER A 143 -41.61 21.08 4.12
CA SER A 143 -42.08 21.43 2.79
C SER A 143 -40.96 21.16 1.74
N PHE A 144 -41.33 20.71 0.54
CA PHE A 144 -40.35 20.42 -0.54
C PHE A 144 -39.39 21.59 -0.83
N ALA A 145 -39.89 22.83 -0.67
CA ALA A 145 -39.09 24.05 -0.86
C ALA A 145 -37.94 24.22 0.18
N SER A 146 -38.10 23.65 1.39
CA SER A 146 -37.08 23.75 2.45
C SER A 146 -36.10 22.57 2.48
N GLN A 147 -36.22 21.59 1.57
CA GLN A 147 -35.35 20.42 1.49
C GLN A 147 -34.01 20.77 0.80
N THR A 148 -32.93 20.10 1.22
CA THR A 148 -31.66 20.14 0.49
C THR A 148 -31.81 19.46 -0.87
N LEU A 149 -30.90 19.75 -1.81
CA LEU A 149 -30.93 19.11 -3.13
C LEU A 149 -30.89 17.58 -3.03
N GLY A 150 -30.03 17.01 -2.16
CA GLY A 150 -29.99 15.56 -1.91
C GLY A 150 -31.33 15.00 -1.43
N GLN A 151 -32.02 15.66 -0.51
CA GLN A 151 -33.34 15.30 -0.01
C GLN A 151 -34.43 15.36 -1.11
N LYS A 152 -34.41 16.40 -1.93
CA LYS A 152 -35.30 16.54 -3.06
C LYS A 152 -35.15 15.36 -4.03
N LEU A 153 -33.91 15.03 -4.40
CA LEU A 153 -33.63 13.93 -5.31
C LEU A 153 -34.05 12.57 -4.73
N THR A 154 -33.95 12.38 -3.42
CA THR A 154 -34.49 11.17 -2.78
C THR A 154 -36.01 11.11 -2.90
N SER A 155 -36.71 12.20 -2.61
CA SER A 155 -38.16 12.29 -2.69
C SER A 155 -38.68 12.03 -4.10
N ILE A 156 -38.01 12.60 -5.10
CA ILE A 156 -38.29 12.42 -6.53
C ILE A 156 -38.05 10.98 -6.94
N GLY A 157 -36.94 10.38 -6.52
CA GLY A 157 -36.58 8.99 -6.83
C GLY A 157 -37.58 7.96 -6.26
N LEU A 158 -38.28 8.29 -5.14
CA LEU A 158 -39.30 7.45 -4.55
C LEU A 158 -40.69 7.59 -5.21
N SER A 159 -40.97 8.74 -5.80
CA SER A 159 -42.23 9.03 -6.48
C SER A 159 -41.96 9.89 -7.70
N PRO A 160 -41.45 9.31 -8.79
CA PRO A 160 -41.19 10.05 -10.01
C PRO A 160 -42.44 10.79 -10.48
N LYS A 161 -42.35 12.11 -10.58
CA LYS A 161 -43.39 12.93 -11.15
C LYS A 161 -42.82 13.58 -12.39
N HIS A 162 -43.51 13.53 -13.53
CA HIS A 162 -43.18 14.35 -14.66
C HIS A 162 -43.34 15.82 -14.25
N SER A 163 -42.27 16.49 -13.87
CA SER A 163 -42.26 17.92 -13.73
C SER A 163 -42.22 18.50 -15.14
N LEU A 164 -43.30 19.13 -15.55
CA LEU A 164 -43.33 19.92 -16.78
C LEU A 164 -42.27 21.02 -16.69
N HIS A 165 -41.44 21.13 -17.72
CA HIS A 165 -40.50 22.21 -17.87
C HIS A 165 -41.19 23.56 -17.69
N GLY A 166 -40.80 24.33 -16.74
CA GLY A 166 -41.08 25.75 -16.73
C GLY A 166 -40.11 26.45 -17.69
N ASP A 167 -40.63 27.12 -18.72
CA ASP A 167 -39.94 27.88 -19.81
C ASP A 167 -39.10 29.06 -19.26
N GLN A 168 -38.31 28.92 -18.22
CA GLN A 168 -37.72 30.12 -17.54
C GLN A 168 -36.20 30.25 -17.64
N TRP A 169 -35.45 29.35 -18.29
CA TRP A 169 -33.98 29.48 -18.38
C TRP A 169 -33.51 29.51 -19.83
N PRO A 170 -32.82 30.58 -20.29
CA PRO A 170 -32.33 30.67 -21.67
C PRO A 170 -31.20 29.70 -22.00
N ASP A 171 -30.44 29.18 -20.98
CA ASP A 171 -29.34 28.25 -21.12
C ASP A 171 -29.50 27.09 -20.18
N LEU A 172 -30.23 26.05 -20.58
CA LEU A 172 -30.28 24.77 -19.83
C LEU A 172 -28.94 24.05 -19.88
N PRO A 173 -28.50 23.41 -18.75
CA PRO A 173 -27.28 22.61 -18.75
C PRO A 173 -27.42 21.45 -19.72
N ARG A 174 -26.34 21.17 -20.47
CA ARG A 174 -26.28 19.99 -21.34
C ARG A 174 -26.12 18.72 -20.53
N VAL A 175 -26.71 17.63 -21.02
CA VAL A 175 -26.71 16.33 -20.34
C VAL A 175 -25.97 15.32 -21.20
N TRP A 176 -24.87 14.75 -20.71
CA TRP A 176 -24.12 13.68 -21.37
C TRP A 176 -24.41 12.34 -20.70
N GLY A 177 -24.83 11.36 -21.46
CA GLY A 177 -25.16 10.02 -20.97
C GLY A 177 -24.11 8.98 -21.36
N PHE A 178 -23.61 8.21 -20.39
CA PHE A 178 -22.60 7.18 -20.58
C PHE A 178 -23.22 5.80 -20.39
N GLY A 179 -23.27 5.04 -21.47
CA GLY A 179 -23.72 3.63 -21.50
C GLY A 179 -22.56 2.68 -21.76
N GLY A 180 -22.78 1.39 -21.56
CA GLY A 180 -21.81 0.34 -21.83
C GLY A 180 -21.63 -0.62 -20.67
N ARG A 181 -20.98 -1.77 -20.91
CA ARG A 181 -20.89 -2.86 -19.94
C ARG A 181 -20.09 -2.51 -18.69
N GLY A 182 -20.36 -3.29 -17.62
CA GLY A 182 -19.50 -3.27 -16.43
C GLY A 182 -18.04 -3.55 -16.81
N GLY A 183 -17.10 -2.86 -16.14
CA GLY A 183 -15.67 -3.01 -16.43
C GLY A 183 -15.14 -2.23 -17.65
N ALA A 184 -15.98 -1.53 -18.41
CA ALA A 184 -15.52 -0.69 -19.54
C ALA A 184 -14.77 0.58 -19.10
N GLY A 185 -14.75 0.90 -17.80
CA GLY A 185 -14.07 2.07 -17.27
C GLY A 185 -14.87 3.37 -17.37
N LYS A 186 -16.20 3.30 -17.43
CA LYS A 186 -17.11 4.47 -17.50
C LYS A 186 -16.87 5.47 -16.38
N SER A 187 -16.91 5.01 -15.13
CA SER A 187 -16.74 5.88 -13.94
C SER A 187 -15.39 6.59 -13.93
N THR A 188 -14.32 5.90 -14.36
CA THR A 188 -12.98 6.49 -14.51
C THR A 188 -12.95 7.53 -15.63
N LEU A 189 -13.59 7.23 -16.77
CA LEU A 189 -13.70 8.16 -17.88
C LEU A 189 -14.48 9.43 -17.49
N ILE A 190 -15.59 9.26 -16.77
CA ILE A 190 -16.41 10.37 -16.26
C ILE A 190 -15.57 11.24 -15.29
N ASP A 191 -14.83 10.64 -14.38
CA ASP A 191 -14.00 11.40 -13.44
C ASP A 191 -12.87 12.18 -14.15
N GLU A 192 -12.30 11.60 -15.22
CA GLU A 192 -11.34 12.29 -16.08
C GLU A 192 -11.99 13.46 -16.87
N LEU A 193 -13.22 13.32 -17.32
CA LEU A 193 -13.97 14.41 -17.96
C LEU A 193 -14.34 15.50 -16.94
N VAL A 194 -14.71 15.13 -15.71
CA VAL A 194 -14.89 16.08 -14.60
C VAL A 194 -13.62 16.87 -14.33
N LEU A 195 -12.46 16.21 -14.28
CA LEU A 195 -11.17 16.89 -14.11
C LEU A 195 -10.94 17.94 -15.20
N ARG A 196 -11.14 17.58 -16.48
CA ARG A 196 -10.97 18.49 -17.62
C ARG A 196 -11.94 19.66 -17.55
N PHE A 197 -13.19 19.41 -17.19
CA PHE A 197 -14.16 20.47 -16.94
C PHE A 197 -13.70 21.43 -15.85
N LEU A 198 -13.20 20.91 -14.72
CA LEU A 198 -12.71 21.72 -13.60
C LEU A 198 -11.50 22.59 -13.96
N ILE A 199 -10.61 22.07 -14.79
CA ILE A 199 -9.38 22.77 -15.22
C ILE A 199 -9.70 23.85 -16.28
N THR A 200 -10.58 23.53 -17.23
CA THR A 200 -10.80 24.38 -18.41
C THR A 200 -11.95 25.36 -18.25
N THR A 201 -12.81 25.18 -17.24
CA THR A 201 -13.99 26.05 -17.01
C THR A 201 -14.04 26.60 -15.59
N LYS A 202 -14.93 27.60 -15.36
CA LYS A 202 -15.25 28.12 -14.02
C LYS A 202 -16.63 27.65 -13.51
N GLY A 203 -17.40 26.92 -14.32
CA GLY A 203 -18.75 26.47 -14.00
C GLY A 203 -18.82 25.38 -12.94
N SER A 204 -20.04 24.97 -12.61
CA SER A 204 -20.35 23.83 -11.74
C SER A 204 -20.89 22.67 -12.56
N ILE A 205 -20.64 21.45 -12.11
CA ILE A 205 -21.03 20.23 -12.80
C ILE A 205 -21.77 19.27 -11.84
N ALA A 206 -22.79 18.59 -12.35
CA ALA A 206 -23.45 17.50 -11.62
C ALA A 206 -23.11 16.15 -12.23
N VAL A 207 -22.93 15.13 -11.40
CA VAL A 207 -22.71 13.72 -11.79
C VAL A 207 -23.80 12.87 -11.15
N VAL A 208 -24.51 12.11 -11.96
CA VAL A 208 -25.50 11.13 -11.51
C VAL A 208 -25.02 9.74 -11.91
N SER A 209 -24.71 8.90 -10.95
CA SER A 209 -24.28 7.52 -11.21
C SER A 209 -25.39 6.56 -10.82
N ALA A 210 -25.93 5.85 -11.82
CA ALA A 210 -26.88 4.77 -11.62
C ALA A 210 -26.10 3.45 -11.45
N ASP A 211 -26.00 2.98 -10.22
CA ASP A 211 -25.23 1.78 -9.86
C ASP A 211 -26.00 0.94 -8.84
N PRO A 212 -26.22 -0.38 -9.08
CA PRO A 212 -26.86 -1.25 -8.11
C PRO A 212 -26.06 -1.41 -6.81
N THR A 213 -24.74 -1.20 -6.87
CA THR A 213 -23.84 -1.35 -5.72
C THR A 213 -23.53 -0.03 -5.00
N LEU A 214 -23.85 1.12 -5.59
CA LEU A 214 -23.51 2.46 -5.12
C LEU A 214 -21.98 2.62 -4.86
N GLY A 215 -21.16 1.99 -5.73
CA GLY A 215 -19.70 1.93 -5.57
C GLY A 215 -18.89 2.99 -6.31
N ASP A 216 -19.50 3.69 -7.28
CA ASP A 216 -18.76 4.55 -8.21
C ASP A 216 -18.15 5.78 -7.56
N ARG A 217 -18.74 6.27 -6.45
CA ARG A 217 -18.22 7.43 -5.72
C ARG A 217 -16.79 7.21 -5.19
N LEU A 218 -16.41 5.98 -4.90
CA LEU A 218 -15.04 5.64 -4.50
C LEU A 218 -14.03 5.95 -5.61
N ARG A 219 -14.40 5.66 -6.87
CA ARG A 219 -13.53 5.81 -8.05
C ARG A 219 -13.45 7.25 -8.56
N MET A 220 -14.45 8.07 -8.25
CA MET A 220 -14.54 9.46 -8.70
C MET A 220 -13.92 10.42 -7.70
N ILE A 221 -12.59 10.56 -7.74
CA ILE A 221 -11.83 11.37 -6.77
C ILE A 221 -12.08 12.87 -6.91
N HIS A 222 -12.51 13.34 -8.08
CA HIS A 222 -12.78 14.76 -8.34
C HIS A 222 -14.17 15.19 -7.88
N CYS A 223 -15.06 14.26 -7.51
CA CYS A 223 -16.41 14.58 -7.01
C CYS A 223 -16.41 15.37 -5.67
N TYR A 224 -15.30 15.40 -4.95
CA TYR A 224 -15.16 16.17 -3.70
C TYR A 224 -14.82 17.65 -3.91
N ASN A 225 -14.57 18.07 -5.15
CA ASN A 225 -14.39 19.50 -5.45
C ASN A 225 -15.69 20.27 -5.15
N PRO A 226 -15.64 21.48 -4.57
CA PRO A 226 -16.83 22.28 -4.25
C PRO A 226 -17.71 22.60 -5.48
N ARG A 227 -17.17 22.61 -6.69
CA ARG A 227 -17.91 22.85 -7.94
C ARG A 227 -18.57 21.60 -8.53
N VAL A 228 -18.41 20.43 -7.89
CA VAL A 228 -19.00 19.17 -8.35
C VAL A 228 -20.08 18.75 -7.36
N PHE A 229 -21.26 18.45 -7.85
CA PHE A 229 -22.32 17.74 -7.12
C PHE A 229 -22.37 16.31 -7.62
N MET A 230 -22.41 15.33 -6.73
CA MET A 230 -22.53 13.91 -7.12
C MET A 230 -23.66 13.21 -6.37
N ARG A 231 -24.46 12.44 -7.11
CA ARG A 231 -25.54 11.62 -6.57
C ARG A 231 -25.47 10.20 -7.09
N SER A 232 -25.43 9.23 -6.19
CA SER A 232 -25.57 7.81 -6.50
C SER A 232 -27.05 7.41 -6.47
N VAL A 233 -27.50 6.72 -7.51
CA VAL A 233 -28.88 6.27 -7.67
C VAL A 233 -28.90 4.76 -7.69
N ARG A 234 -29.50 4.12 -6.68
CA ARG A 234 -29.69 2.67 -6.68
C ARG A 234 -30.73 2.27 -7.72
N VAL A 235 -30.39 1.26 -8.47
CA VAL A 235 -31.28 0.65 -9.48
C VAL A 235 -31.56 -0.78 -9.05
N GLY A 236 -32.82 -1.10 -8.81
CA GLY A 236 -33.30 -2.43 -8.45
C GLY A 236 -33.86 -3.20 -9.66
N PRO A 237 -33.95 -4.54 -9.55
CA PRO A 237 -34.65 -5.35 -10.56
C PRO A 237 -36.13 -4.92 -10.70
N GLY A 238 -36.55 -4.62 -11.93
CA GLY A 238 -37.94 -4.24 -12.22
C GLY A 238 -38.30 -2.75 -12.02
N GLU A 239 -37.34 -1.90 -11.60
CA GLU A 239 -37.52 -0.44 -11.53
C GLU A 239 -37.41 0.20 -12.92
N ASN A 240 -38.26 1.21 -13.21
CA ASN A 240 -38.12 2.05 -14.41
C ASN A 240 -36.99 3.08 -14.19
N THR A 241 -35.76 2.66 -14.46
CA THR A 241 -34.55 3.47 -14.29
C THR A 241 -34.58 4.76 -15.09
N THR A 242 -35.15 4.70 -16.32
CA THR A 242 -35.22 5.85 -17.24
C THR A 242 -36.08 6.96 -16.65
N GLU A 243 -37.29 6.62 -16.18
CA GLU A 243 -38.22 7.59 -15.57
C GLU A 243 -37.65 8.21 -14.31
N LYS A 244 -36.96 7.40 -13.50
CA LYS A 244 -36.28 7.87 -12.26
C LYS A 244 -35.14 8.84 -12.60
N LEU A 245 -34.30 8.51 -13.57
CA LEU A 245 -33.21 9.37 -14.03
C LEU A 245 -33.74 10.64 -14.70
N GLN A 246 -34.76 10.54 -15.54
CA GLN A 246 -35.40 11.70 -16.16
C GLN A 246 -35.92 12.69 -15.15
N SER A 247 -36.57 12.22 -14.08
CA SER A 247 -37.09 13.05 -13.00
C SER A 247 -35.95 13.74 -12.20
N ILE A 248 -34.84 13.02 -11.96
CA ILE A 248 -33.64 13.55 -11.30
C ILE A 248 -32.95 14.60 -12.17
N ILE A 249 -32.75 14.34 -13.46
CA ILE A 249 -32.17 15.27 -14.44
C ILE A 249 -33.00 16.55 -14.48
N SER A 250 -34.34 16.41 -14.57
CA SER A 250 -35.27 17.54 -14.61
C SER A 250 -35.14 18.44 -13.37
N GLU A 251 -34.94 17.86 -12.16
CA GLU A 251 -34.69 18.68 -10.96
C GLU A 251 -33.31 19.34 -11.01
N LEU A 252 -32.27 18.62 -11.47
CA LEU A 252 -30.92 19.17 -11.60
C LEU A 252 -30.82 20.32 -12.61
N THR A 253 -31.61 20.29 -13.69
CA THR A 253 -31.66 21.38 -14.67
C THR A 253 -32.24 22.68 -14.08
N ASN A 254 -33.00 22.60 -12.97
CA ASN A 254 -33.47 23.78 -12.23
C ASN A 254 -32.38 24.42 -11.34
N HIS A 255 -31.18 23.85 -11.29
CA HIS A 255 -30.05 24.35 -10.53
C HIS A 255 -28.96 24.90 -11.47
N GLN A 256 -28.08 25.77 -10.96
CA GLN A 256 -27.03 26.45 -11.75
C GLN A 256 -25.85 25.50 -12.06
N PHE A 257 -26.08 24.39 -12.74
CA PHE A 257 -25.03 23.55 -13.30
C PHE A 257 -24.78 23.92 -14.77
N SER A 258 -23.52 23.92 -15.20
CA SER A 258 -23.15 24.15 -16.61
C SER A 258 -23.23 22.84 -17.41
N LEU A 259 -23.13 21.70 -16.74
CA LEU A 259 -23.11 20.37 -17.33
C LEU A 259 -23.64 19.32 -16.34
N ILE A 260 -24.35 18.32 -16.86
CA ILE A 260 -24.78 17.14 -16.10
C ILE A 260 -24.24 15.90 -16.79
N LEU A 261 -23.54 15.04 -16.07
CA LEU A 261 -23.09 13.71 -16.53
C LEU A 261 -23.94 12.62 -15.91
N VAL A 262 -24.40 11.68 -16.70
CA VAL A 262 -25.23 10.57 -16.25
C VAL A 262 -24.56 9.26 -16.62
N GLU A 263 -24.20 8.47 -15.62
CA GLU A 263 -23.73 7.09 -15.83
C GLU A 263 -24.89 6.12 -15.74
N SER A 264 -25.08 5.29 -16.77
CA SER A 264 -26.10 4.25 -16.77
C SER A 264 -25.54 2.90 -16.31
N VAL A 265 -26.43 2.06 -15.78
CA VAL A 265 -26.12 0.68 -15.38
C VAL A 265 -25.83 -0.17 -16.63
N GLY A 266 -24.73 -0.91 -16.63
CA GLY A 266 -24.29 -1.76 -17.73
C GLY A 266 -25.10 -3.05 -17.96
N LEU A 267 -26.43 -3.02 -17.89
CA LEU A 267 -27.28 -4.21 -17.94
C LEU A 267 -28.40 -4.13 -19.00
N GLY A 268 -28.06 -4.31 -20.30
CA GLY A 268 -29.01 -4.73 -21.34
C GLY A 268 -30.08 -3.70 -21.75
N GLN A 269 -31.31 -4.15 -22.00
CA GLN A 269 -32.39 -3.37 -22.63
C GLN A 269 -32.78 -2.04 -21.95
N ASN A 270 -32.45 -1.85 -20.67
CA ASN A 270 -32.74 -0.60 -19.95
C ASN A 270 -31.79 0.55 -20.33
N GLU A 271 -30.71 0.28 -21.05
CA GLU A 271 -29.75 1.30 -21.47
C GLU A 271 -30.24 2.18 -22.62
N LEU A 272 -31.09 1.64 -23.48
CA LEU A 272 -31.71 2.40 -24.58
C LEU A 272 -32.54 3.59 -24.08
N GLY A 273 -33.11 3.47 -22.87
CA GLY A 273 -33.91 4.53 -22.27
C GLY A 273 -33.10 5.76 -21.87
N VAL A 274 -31.81 5.62 -21.48
CA VAL A 274 -30.96 6.76 -21.09
C VAL A 274 -30.59 7.59 -22.31
N SER A 275 -30.35 7.00 -23.48
CA SER A 275 -30.04 7.75 -24.70
C SER A 275 -31.16 8.69 -25.16
N SER A 276 -32.40 8.42 -24.73
CA SER A 276 -33.57 9.28 -25.09
C SER A 276 -33.76 10.49 -24.17
N ILE A 277 -33.05 10.54 -23.05
CA ILE A 277 -33.20 11.61 -22.04
C ILE A 277 -31.96 12.47 -21.88
N VAL A 278 -30.98 12.33 -22.76
CA VAL A 278 -29.70 13.05 -22.74
C VAL A 278 -29.46 13.79 -24.06
N ASP A 279 -28.64 14.84 -24.02
CA ASP A 279 -28.32 15.65 -25.23
C ASP A 279 -27.18 15.01 -26.05
N ALA A 280 -26.32 14.20 -25.44
CA ALA A 280 -25.30 13.43 -26.11
C ALA A 280 -25.15 12.06 -25.46
N SER A 281 -25.29 10.99 -26.25
CA SER A 281 -25.16 9.61 -25.81
C SER A 281 -23.82 9.01 -26.19
N ILE A 282 -23.10 8.50 -25.19
CA ILE A 282 -21.75 7.95 -25.33
C ILE A 282 -21.78 6.45 -24.99
N PHE A 283 -21.38 5.61 -25.91
CA PHE A 283 -21.21 4.18 -25.68
C PHE A 283 -19.75 3.84 -25.37
N CYS A 284 -19.49 3.33 -24.17
CA CYS A 284 -18.16 2.91 -23.72
C CYS A 284 -17.98 1.40 -23.85
N MET A 285 -16.93 0.98 -24.55
CA MET A 285 -16.55 -0.42 -24.76
C MET A 285 -15.05 -0.63 -24.52
N THR A 286 -14.61 -1.89 -24.47
CA THR A 286 -13.20 -2.28 -24.40
C THR A 286 -12.78 -3.03 -25.67
N PRO A 287 -11.49 -3.17 -25.98
CA PRO A 287 -11.01 -3.96 -27.12
C PRO A 287 -11.43 -5.42 -27.09
N GLU A 288 -11.66 -5.98 -25.90
CA GLU A 288 -12.11 -7.37 -25.73
C GLU A 288 -13.60 -7.56 -25.98
N TYR A 289 -14.35 -6.47 -26.17
CA TYR A 289 -15.79 -6.51 -26.29
C TYR A 289 -16.24 -7.08 -27.62
N GLY A 290 -16.95 -8.21 -27.55
CA GLY A 290 -17.82 -8.73 -28.62
C GLY A 290 -17.13 -9.37 -29.82
N THR A 291 -17.74 -10.44 -30.31
CA THR A 291 -17.53 -10.93 -31.67
C THR A 291 -18.24 -9.98 -32.64
N ASP A 292 -17.96 -10.10 -33.96
CA ASP A 292 -18.65 -9.28 -34.99
C ASP A 292 -20.16 -9.41 -34.90
N ILE A 293 -20.70 -10.63 -34.64
CA ILE A 293 -22.13 -10.88 -34.45
C ILE A 293 -22.71 -10.14 -33.23
N GLN A 294 -21.90 -9.99 -32.17
CA GLN A 294 -22.34 -9.23 -30.99
C GLN A 294 -22.33 -7.74 -31.25
N LEU A 295 -21.37 -7.23 -32.03
CA LEU A 295 -21.31 -5.82 -32.43
C LEU A 295 -22.50 -5.44 -33.31
N GLU A 296 -22.90 -6.31 -34.27
CA GLU A 296 -24.07 -6.09 -35.11
C GLU A 296 -25.40 -6.03 -34.33
N LYS A 297 -25.49 -6.75 -33.21
CA LYS A 297 -26.68 -6.82 -32.37
C LYS A 297 -26.69 -5.79 -31.25
N GLU A 298 -25.61 -4.99 -31.06
CA GLU A 298 -25.50 -4.04 -29.99
C GLU A 298 -26.30 -2.78 -30.27
N ALA A 299 -27.45 -2.67 -29.66
CA ALA A 299 -28.38 -1.58 -29.86
C ALA A 299 -27.82 -0.23 -29.45
N LEU A 300 -26.99 -0.17 -28.38
CA LEU A 300 -26.34 1.05 -27.96
C LEU A 300 -25.27 1.52 -28.94
N LEU A 301 -24.53 0.60 -29.56
CA LEU A 301 -23.59 0.94 -30.64
C LEU A 301 -24.32 1.60 -31.81
N ALA A 302 -25.53 1.11 -32.15
CA ALA A 302 -26.33 1.63 -33.26
C ALA A 302 -27.01 2.99 -32.98
N THR A 303 -27.26 3.33 -31.70
CA THR A 303 -28.06 4.49 -31.29
C THR A 303 -27.24 5.62 -30.67
N SER A 304 -26.05 5.34 -30.15
CA SER A 304 -25.20 6.37 -29.54
C SER A 304 -24.57 7.29 -30.57
N GLU A 305 -24.40 8.56 -30.25
CA GLU A 305 -23.78 9.56 -31.11
C GLU A 305 -22.26 9.45 -31.10
N ILE A 306 -21.71 9.02 -29.96
CA ILE A 306 -20.27 8.87 -29.72
C ILE A 306 -19.99 7.44 -29.26
N VAL A 307 -18.97 6.84 -29.84
CA VAL A 307 -18.44 5.54 -29.45
C VAL A 307 -17.05 5.71 -28.89
N VAL A 308 -16.81 5.24 -27.68
CA VAL A 308 -15.53 5.29 -27.01
C VAL A 308 -15.03 3.86 -26.79
N MET A 309 -13.90 3.52 -27.39
CA MET A 309 -13.15 2.32 -27.03
C MET A 309 -12.10 2.72 -25.98
N ASN A 310 -12.37 2.36 -24.74
CA ASN A 310 -11.44 2.60 -23.63
C ASN A 310 -10.47 1.43 -23.47
N LYS A 311 -9.44 1.59 -22.60
CA LYS A 311 -8.38 0.61 -22.38
C LYS A 311 -7.54 0.35 -23.63
N ARG A 312 -7.01 1.42 -24.23
CA ARG A 312 -6.13 1.35 -25.40
C ARG A 312 -4.87 0.50 -25.18
N ASP A 313 -4.44 0.34 -23.94
CA ASP A 313 -3.30 -0.49 -23.50
C ASP A 313 -3.50 -2.00 -23.74
N PHE A 314 -4.72 -2.44 -24.01
CA PHE A 314 -4.97 -3.86 -24.32
C PHE A 314 -4.35 -4.26 -25.66
N PRO A 315 -3.77 -5.49 -25.72
CA PRO A 315 -3.23 -6.02 -26.97
C PRO A 315 -4.24 -5.94 -28.12
N GLN A 316 -3.77 -5.60 -29.32
CA GLN A 316 -4.58 -5.47 -30.52
C GLN A 316 -5.67 -4.38 -30.48
N SER A 317 -5.66 -3.46 -29.53
CA SER A 317 -6.65 -2.37 -29.43
C SER A 317 -6.78 -1.56 -30.72
N GLU A 318 -5.66 -1.26 -31.40
CA GLU A 318 -5.69 -0.54 -32.67
C GLU A 318 -6.31 -1.36 -33.82
N ALA A 319 -5.99 -2.65 -33.89
CA ALA A 319 -6.59 -3.55 -34.90
C ALA A 319 -8.11 -3.69 -34.65
N ARG A 320 -8.49 -3.80 -33.37
CA ARG A 320 -9.87 -3.88 -32.95
C ARG A 320 -10.65 -2.59 -33.23
N SER A 321 -10.01 -1.44 -32.97
CA SER A 321 -10.61 -0.13 -33.26
C SER A 321 -10.93 0.04 -34.76
N ARG A 322 -10.02 -0.40 -35.64
CA ARG A 322 -10.25 -0.43 -37.10
C ARG A 322 -11.44 -1.32 -37.46
N ARG A 323 -11.61 -2.45 -36.77
CA ARG A 323 -12.74 -3.34 -36.97
C ARG A 323 -14.05 -2.70 -36.52
N VAL A 324 -14.12 -2.15 -35.29
CA VAL A 324 -15.34 -1.51 -34.77
C VAL A 324 -15.78 -0.34 -35.62
N LYS A 325 -14.85 0.44 -36.18
CA LYS A 325 -15.19 1.52 -37.12
C LYS A 325 -15.94 1.09 -38.36
N GLN A 326 -15.95 -0.20 -38.70
CA GLN A 326 -16.76 -0.73 -39.82
C GLN A 326 -18.23 -0.94 -39.44
N PHE A 327 -18.55 -0.99 -38.16
CA PHE A 327 -19.89 -1.21 -37.63
C PHE A 327 -20.60 0.07 -37.19
N ILE A 328 -19.89 1.19 -37.09
CA ILE A 328 -20.45 2.49 -36.71
C ILE A 328 -20.93 3.27 -37.96
N LYS A 329 -21.94 4.10 -37.76
CA LYS A 329 -22.49 4.96 -38.83
C LYS A 329 -21.52 6.12 -39.14
N PRO A 330 -21.52 6.66 -40.37
CA PRO A 330 -20.71 7.82 -40.74
C PRO A 330 -20.96 9.06 -39.87
N SER A 331 -22.14 9.18 -39.27
CA SER A 331 -22.52 10.29 -38.39
C SER A 331 -22.01 10.15 -36.97
N GLN A 332 -21.56 8.94 -36.56
CA GLN A 332 -21.06 8.65 -35.22
C GLN A 332 -19.59 9.00 -35.12
N LYS A 333 -19.17 9.59 -33.98
CA LYS A 333 -17.77 9.88 -33.70
C LYS A 333 -17.15 8.73 -32.88
N PHE A 334 -15.89 8.41 -33.17
CA PHE A 334 -15.15 7.35 -32.50
C PHE A 334 -13.89 7.88 -31.82
N PHE A 335 -13.72 7.53 -30.54
CA PHE A 335 -12.54 7.86 -29.76
C PHE A 335 -11.91 6.61 -29.18
N LEU A 336 -10.59 6.52 -29.27
CA LEU A 336 -9.77 5.50 -28.60
C LEU A 336 -9.11 6.14 -27.38
N THR A 337 -9.43 5.66 -26.18
CA THR A 337 -9.03 6.29 -24.92
C THR A 337 -8.35 5.33 -23.96
N GLU A 338 -7.61 5.89 -23.02
CA GLU A 338 -7.02 5.17 -21.89
C GLU A 338 -7.24 5.97 -20.60
N ALA A 339 -8.49 5.93 -20.12
CA ALA A 339 -8.95 6.80 -19.04
C ALA A 339 -8.20 6.61 -17.69
N LYS A 340 -7.49 5.49 -17.50
CA LYS A 340 -6.64 5.30 -16.32
C LYS A 340 -5.40 6.21 -16.32
N HIS A 341 -4.96 6.65 -17.51
CA HIS A 341 -3.78 7.50 -17.66
C HIS A 341 -4.15 8.98 -17.61
N PHE A 342 -3.57 9.68 -16.65
CA PHE A 342 -3.69 11.13 -16.55
C PHE A 342 -3.18 11.81 -17.84
N GLY A 343 -3.96 12.71 -18.39
CA GLY A 343 -3.57 13.45 -19.60
C GLY A 343 -3.67 12.66 -20.91
N ASP A 344 -4.42 11.53 -20.96
CA ASP A 344 -4.62 10.76 -22.19
C ASP A 344 -5.15 11.64 -23.33
N PRO A 345 -4.49 11.64 -24.50
CA PRO A 345 -4.91 12.45 -25.65
C PRO A 345 -6.28 12.09 -26.22
N GLY A 346 -6.66 10.80 -26.13
CA GLY A 346 -7.98 10.33 -26.57
C GLY A 346 -9.10 10.91 -25.71
N VAL A 347 -8.90 10.97 -24.39
CA VAL A 347 -9.83 11.58 -23.45
C VAL A 347 -9.88 13.12 -23.65
N ASN A 348 -8.75 13.77 -23.94
CA ASN A 348 -8.72 15.20 -24.28
C ASN A 348 -9.56 15.47 -25.53
N SER A 349 -9.37 14.68 -26.60
CA SER A 349 -10.12 14.83 -27.84
C SER A 349 -11.62 14.57 -27.66
N LEU A 350 -11.98 13.59 -26.83
CA LEU A 350 -13.37 13.32 -26.45
C LEU A 350 -13.98 14.51 -25.71
N PHE A 351 -13.23 15.09 -24.74
CA PHE A 351 -13.70 16.25 -23.97
C PHE A 351 -13.91 17.48 -24.86
N ASP A 352 -12.98 17.79 -25.76
CA ASP A 352 -13.10 18.92 -26.69
C ASP A 352 -14.33 18.76 -27.62
N GLU A 353 -14.60 17.54 -28.09
CA GLU A 353 -15.80 17.24 -28.88
C GLU A 353 -17.08 17.48 -28.08
N LEU A 354 -17.18 16.90 -26.87
CA LEU A 354 -18.32 17.10 -25.99
C LEU A 354 -18.54 18.54 -25.59
N ALA A 355 -17.44 19.28 -25.33
CA ALA A 355 -17.47 20.70 -25.02
C ALA A 355 -18.02 21.53 -26.23
N THR A 356 -17.61 21.16 -27.43
CA THR A 356 -18.10 21.78 -28.67
C THR A 356 -19.59 21.51 -28.89
N LEU A 357 -20.04 20.27 -28.74
CA LEU A 357 -21.45 19.91 -28.85
C LEU A 357 -22.32 20.60 -27.80
N SER A 358 -21.75 20.94 -26.66
CA SER A 358 -22.46 21.58 -25.54
C SER A 358 -22.30 23.10 -25.49
N ASN A 359 -21.62 23.73 -26.47
CA ASN A 359 -21.30 25.17 -26.48
C ASN A 359 -20.61 25.64 -25.17
N LEU A 360 -19.79 24.76 -24.55
CA LEU A 360 -19.04 25.16 -23.35
C LEU A 360 -17.84 26.05 -23.71
N ASN A 361 -17.71 27.16 -23.02
CA ASN A 361 -16.51 27.98 -23.12
C ASN A 361 -15.36 27.38 -22.35
N THR A 362 -14.48 26.63 -23.03
CA THR A 362 -13.33 25.91 -22.47
C THR A 362 -12.02 26.55 -22.96
N ASN A 363 -10.97 26.41 -22.11
CA ASN A 363 -9.61 26.72 -22.49
C ASN A 363 -8.79 25.44 -22.67
N SER A 364 -8.82 24.90 -23.90
CA SER A 364 -8.15 23.63 -24.22
C SER A 364 -6.62 23.69 -24.06
N SER A 365 -5.99 24.86 -23.96
CA SER A 365 -4.55 24.96 -23.68
C SER A 365 -4.18 24.51 -22.24
N LEU A 366 -5.18 24.38 -21.38
CA LEU A 366 -5.00 23.89 -19.99
C LEU A 366 -5.21 22.38 -19.84
N LEU A 367 -5.57 21.69 -20.92
CA LEU A 367 -5.76 20.25 -20.86
C LEU A 367 -4.46 19.53 -20.47
N PRO A 368 -4.54 18.54 -19.57
CA PRO A 368 -3.36 17.84 -19.12
C PRO A 368 -2.78 16.99 -20.27
N THR A 369 -1.46 16.94 -20.34
CA THR A 369 -0.73 16.05 -21.27
C THR A 369 0.21 15.18 -20.47
N SER A 370 0.33 13.92 -20.84
CA SER A 370 1.35 13.03 -20.27
C SER A 370 2.09 12.27 -21.36
N ASN A 371 3.38 12.07 -21.16
CA ASN A 371 4.20 11.17 -21.94
C ASN A 371 4.26 9.85 -21.19
N PHE A 372 3.32 8.97 -21.48
CA PHE A 372 3.29 7.63 -20.88
C PHE A 372 4.34 6.73 -21.53
N VAL A 373 5.16 6.06 -20.70
CA VAL A 373 6.07 4.99 -21.10
C VAL A 373 5.74 3.76 -20.28
N GLU A 374 5.48 2.66 -20.95
CA GLU A 374 5.18 1.38 -20.30
C GLU A 374 6.39 0.93 -19.45
N ALA A 375 6.16 0.64 -18.17
CA ALA A 375 7.23 0.31 -17.22
C ALA A 375 7.94 -1.02 -17.57
N ILE A 376 7.20 -1.99 -18.11
CA ILE A 376 7.72 -3.28 -18.58
C ILE A 376 7.18 -3.53 -19.98
N PRO A 377 8.07 -3.73 -21.01
CA PRO A 377 7.64 -4.04 -22.35
C PRO A 377 6.77 -5.30 -22.43
N PHE A 378 5.77 -5.30 -23.31
CA PHE A 378 4.80 -6.40 -23.41
C PHE A 378 5.45 -7.78 -23.58
N ASN A 379 6.51 -7.89 -24.37
CA ASN A 379 7.25 -9.13 -24.61
C ASN A 379 8.04 -9.65 -23.40
N ARG A 380 8.08 -8.87 -22.31
CA ARG A 380 8.78 -9.21 -21.05
C ARG A 380 7.82 -9.53 -19.90
N ARG A 381 6.52 -9.58 -20.14
CA ARG A 381 5.51 -9.74 -19.06
C ARG A 381 5.43 -11.16 -18.48
N ASN A 382 5.99 -12.17 -19.17
CA ASN A 382 5.95 -13.58 -18.75
C ASN A 382 7.13 -14.01 -17.84
N TYR A 383 7.92 -13.05 -17.36
CA TYR A 383 9.16 -13.31 -16.60
C TYR A 383 8.97 -14.23 -15.38
N LEU A 384 7.84 -14.17 -14.65
CA LEU A 384 7.60 -15.03 -13.48
C LEU A 384 7.44 -16.50 -13.88
N GLY A 385 6.72 -16.79 -14.95
CA GLY A 385 6.60 -18.16 -15.49
C GLY A 385 7.95 -18.68 -16.00
N GLU A 386 8.69 -17.87 -16.73
CA GLU A 386 10.03 -18.23 -17.23
C GLU A 386 11.02 -18.50 -16.07
N ILE A 387 10.92 -17.74 -14.97
CA ILE A 387 11.73 -17.97 -13.75
C ILE A 387 11.35 -19.29 -13.08
N VAL A 388 10.07 -19.66 -13.02
CA VAL A 388 9.65 -20.97 -12.50
C VAL A 388 10.24 -22.10 -13.34
N ASP A 389 10.19 -22.00 -14.67
CA ASP A 389 10.79 -22.98 -15.58
C ASP A 389 12.31 -23.10 -15.36
N VAL A 390 12.98 -21.96 -15.16
CA VAL A 390 14.43 -21.93 -14.86
C VAL A 390 14.76 -22.64 -13.56
N HIS A 391 13.95 -22.45 -12.49
CA HIS A 391 14.14 -23.18 -11.23
C HIS A 391 13.99 -24.69 -11.41
N GLN A 392 12.96 -25.12 -12.14
CA GLN A 392 12.73 -26.53 -12.42
C GLN A 392 13.93 -27.14 -13.19
N ASN A 393 14.40 -26.44 -14.22
CA ASN A 393 15.56 -26.86 -15.01
C ASN A 393 16.83 -26.90 -14.16
N TYR A 394 17.04 -25.93 -13.28
CA TYR A 394 18.18 -25.91 -12.35
C TYR A 394 18.21 -27.16 -11.49
N TYR A 395 17.10 -27.53 -10.85
CA TYR A 395 17.06 -28.73 -10.02
C TYR A 395 17.14 -30.03 -10.84
N ALA A 396 16.47 -30.08 -11.99
CA ALA A 396 16.55 -31.25 -12.91
C ALA A 396 17.98 -31.51 -13.42
N SER A 397 18.80 -30.48 -13.51
CA SER A 397 20.20 -30.64 -13.92
C SER A 397 21.06 -31.47 -12.95
N PHE A 398 20.61 -31.62 -11.71
CA PHE A 398 21.28 -32.42 -10.68
C PHE A 398 20.73 -33.86 -10.57
N GLU A 399 19.67 -34.20 -11.29
CA GLU A 399 19.06 -35.54 -11.19
C GLU A 399 19.80 -36.60 -12.01
N ASN A 400 20.44 -36.20 -13.15
CA ASN A 400 21.09 -37.11 -14.08
C ASN A 400 22.51 -36.64 -14.41
N LEU A 401 23.36 -36.55 -13.39
CA LEU A 401 24.73 -36.08 -13.52
C LEU A 401 25.63 -37.15 -14.18
N ALA A 402 26.47 -36.74 -15.11
CA ALA A 402 27.51 -37.58 -15.69
C ALA A 402 28.61 -37.90 -14.65
N PRO A 403 29.34 -39.03 -14.78
CA PRO A 403 30.40 -39.38 -13.83
C PRO A 403 31.47 -38.30 -13.63
N GLU A 404 31.80 -37.54 -14.65
CA GLU A 404 32.74 -36.42 -14.58
C GLU A 404 32.21 -35.29 -13.70
N GLN A 405 30.94 -34.92 -13.84
CA GLN A 405 30.25 -33.89 -13.02
C GLN A 405 30.15 -34.32 -11.55
N LEU A 406 29.90 -35.63 -11.29
CA LEU A 406 29.92 -36.18 -9.95
C LEU A 406 31.27 -36.06 -9.27
N ASN A 407 32.37 -36.30 -10.06
CA ASN A 407 33.74 -36.13 -9.55
C ASN A 407 34.03 -34.66 -9.22
N ASP A 408 33.57 -33.71 -10.07
CA ASP A 408 33.78 -32.29 -9.85
C ASP A 408 33.05 -31.84 -8.57
N ILE A 409 31.80 -32.28 -8.38
CA ILE A 409 30.98 -31.99 -7.18
C ILE A 409 31.66 -32.56 -5.91
N GLN A 410 32.19 -33.78 -5.97
CA GLN A 410 32.92 -34.37 -4.85
C GLN A 410 34.22 -33.60 -4.56
N ALA A 411 34.93 -33.16 -5.58
CA ALA A 411 36.15 -32.37 -5.44
C ALA A 411 35.85 -31.00 -4.81
N GLU A 412 34.78 -30.33 -5.24
CA GLU A 412 34.28 -29.05 -4.65
C GLU A 412 33.93 -29.23 -3.19
N PHE A 413 33.12 -30.25 -2.85
CA PHE A 413 32.76 -30.55 -1.47
C PHE A 413 33.98 -30.87 -0.60
N LYS A 414 34.92 -31.62 -1.13
CA LYS A 414 36.15 -31.91 -0.41
C LYS A 414 36.95 -30.66 -0.10
N GLN A 415 37.05 -29.71 -1.03
CA GLN A 415 37.67 -28.40 -0.77
C GLN A 415 36.95 -27.66 0.35
N ILE A 416 35.63 -27.57 0.28
CA ILE A 416 34.81 -26.92 1.33
C ILE A 416 35.06 -27.58 2.69
N TRP A 417 35.07 -28.94 2.72
CA TRP A 417 35.34 -29.68 3.94
C TRP A 417 36.78 -29.44 4.45
N ASP A 418 37.77 -29.43 3.58
CA ASP A 418 39.15 -29.19 3.97
C ASP A 418 39.38 -27.78 4.51
N TYR A 419 38.52 -26.79 4.14
CA TYR A 419 38.54 -25.44 4.70
C TYR A 419 37.76 -25.30 6.01
N TYR A 420 36.50 -25.74 6.08
CA TYR A 420 35.57 -25.43 7.14
C TYR A 420 35.15 -26.62 8.00
N GLY A 421 35.47 -27.81 7.61
CA GLY A 421 35.05 -29.05 8.27
C GLY A 421 35.74 -29.24 9.63
N PHE A 422 34.96 -29.72 10.61
CA PHE A 422 35.40 -30.08 11.92
C PHE A 422 34.90 -31.49 12.26
N ASP A 423 35.81 -32.43 12.51
CA ASP A 423 35.55 -33.84 12.85
C ASP A 423 35.80 -34.18 14.32
N GLY A 424 36.09 -33.18 15.16
CA GLY A 424 36.41 -33.34 16.57
C GLY A 424 37.91 -33.47 16.86
N ASP A 425 38.78 -33.64 15.84
CA ASP A 425 40.24 -33.67 16.02
C ASP A 425 40.80 -32.28 16.33
N MET A 426 41.42 -32.12 17.51
CA MET A 426 42.01 -30.91 17.99
C MET A 426 43.53 -30.81 17.82
N SER A 427 44.17 -31.83 17.28
CA SER A 427 45.62 -32.04 17.36
C SER A 427 46.46 -31.00 16.59
N ASN A 428 45.89 -30.39 15.53
CA ASN A 428 46.57 -29.42 14.67
C ASN A 428 45.90 -28.04 14.68
N LEU A 429 45.16 -27.70 15.75
CA LEU A 429 44.42 -26.46 15.83
C LEU A 429 45.03 -25.49 16.83
N ARG A 430 45.09 -24.22 16.48
CA ARG A 430 45.41 -23.17 17.43
C ARG A 430 44.14 -22.77 18.20
N ILE A 431 44.21 -22.82 19.52
CA ILE A 431 43.09 -22.47 20.40
C ILE A 431 43.34 -21.11 21.02
N GLU A 432 42.40 -20.21 20.89
CA GLU A 432 42.43 -18.90 21.51
C GLU A 432 41.03 -18.46 21.91
N ASN A 433 40.80 -18.03 23.14
CA ASN A 433 39.54 -17.55 23.67
C ASN A 433 38.33 -18.48 23.42
N GLY A 434 38.56 -19.80 23.50
CA GLY A 434 37.51 -20.80 23.25
C GLY A 434 37.13 -21.02 21.77
N ILE A 435 37.94 -20.51 20.85
CA ILE A 435 37.80 -20.72 19.42
C ILE A 435 38.98 -21.54 18.94
N ALA A 436 38.72 -22.59 18.14
CA ALA A 436 39.74 -23.39 17.47
C ALA A 436 39.87 -22.93 16.02
N PHE A 437 41.10 -22.55 15.67
CA PHE A 437 41.45 -22.07 14.36
C PHE A 437 42.29 -23.13 13.59
N LYS A 438 41.95 -23.31 12.32
CA LYS A 438 42.72 -24.10 11.35
C LYS A 438 43.49 -23.18 10.44
N GLN A 439 44.76 -23.48 10.21
CA GLN A 439 45.58 -22.76 9.24
C GLN A 439 45.34 -23.34 7.84
N VAL A 440 44.84 -22.53 6.92
CA VAL A 440 44.62 -22.89 5.51
C VAL A 440 45.12 -21.74 4.65
N ASP A 441 46.08 -22.03 3.72
CA ASP A 441 46.62 -21.05 2.76
C ASP A 441 47.01 -19.68 3.39
N ASN A 442 47.75 -19.69 4.46
CA ASN A 442 48.12 -18.51 5.26
C ASN A 442 46.96 -17.74 5.92
N THR A 443 45.75 -18.30 5.94
CA THR A 443 44.59 -17.71 6.61
C THR A 443 44.18 -18.59 7.80
N GLU A 444 43.89 -17.97 8.91
CA GLU A 444 43.32 -18.68 10.08
C GLU A 444 41.80 -18.68 9.98
N ILE A 445 41.19 -19.85 9.93
CA ILE A 445 39.76 -20.07 9.81
C ILE A 445 39.22 -20.61 11.11
N PRO A 446 38.24 -19.97 11.75
CA PRO A 446 37.59 -20.49 12.95
C PRO A 446 36.68 -21.65 12.57
N ILE A 447 37.05 -22.87 12.93
CA ILE A 447 36.28 -24.10 12.57
C ILE A 447 35.48 -24.69 13.71
N ALA A 448 35.81 -24.40 14.96
CA ALA A 448 35.03 -24.83 16.10
C ALA A 448 35.05 -23.83 17.26
N LYS A 449 34.02 -23.84 18.09
CA LYS A 449 33.91 -23.02 19.28
C LYS A 449 33.60 -23.91 20.49
N LYS A 450 34.11 -23.53 21.66
CA LYS A 450 33.87 -24.23 22.91
C LYS A 450 32.67 -23.63 23.62
N THR A 451 31.63 -24.44 23.87
CA THR A 451 30.44 -24.02 24.62
C THR A 451 30.76 -23.73 26.08
N THR A 452 29.87 -23.07 26.79
CA THR A 452 29.97 -22.78 28.24
C THR A 452 30.12 -24.07 29.06
N THR A 453 29.56 -25.20 28.57
CA THR A 453 29.67 -26.53 29.21
C THR A 453 30.94 -27.29 28.81
N GLY A 454 31.79 -26.70 27.94
CA GLY A 454 33.07 -27.29 27.56
C GLY A 454 33.03 -28.17 26.32
N ILE A 455 31.92 -28.24 25.60
CA ILE A 455 31.77 -29.05 24.38
C ILE A 455 32.27 -28.24 23.18
N TRP A 456 33.05 -28.86 22.29
CA TRP A 456 33.46 -28.27 21.05
C TRP A 456 32.41 -28.55 19.98
N VAL A 457 31.94 -27.47 19.31
CA VAL A 457 30.95 -27.53 18.22
C VAL A 457 31.52 -26.86 16.97
N PRO A 458 31.16 -27.32 15.77
CA PRO A 458 31.63 -26.67 14.52
C PRO A 458 31.07 -25.25 14.42
N THR A 459 31.81 -24.34 13.77
CA THR A 459 31.32 -23.00 13.45
C THR A 459 30.33 -23.03 12.28
N ILE A 460 30.45 -24.00 11.40
CA ILE A 460 29.59 -24.23 10.24
C ILE A 460 29.15 -25.69 10.24
N GLY A 461 27.84 -25.95 10.32
CA GLY A 461 27.25 -27.26 10.11
C GLY A 461 27.29 -27.65 8.64
N MET A 462 27.72 -28.87 8.34
CA MET A 462 27.76 -29.42 6.99
C MET A 462 27.67 -30.95 7.02
N PRO A 463 27.40 -31.63 5.87
CA PRO A 463 27.43 -33.08 5.77
C PRO A 463 28.78 -33.66 6.23
N GLN A 464 28.78 -34.93 6.68
CA GLN A 464 30.00 -35.58 7.06
C GLN A 464 31.00 -35.67 5.91
N LYS A 465 32.32 -35.77 6.20
CA LYS A 465 33.37 -35.86 5.19
C LYS A 465 33.16 -37.02 4.20
N ASN A 466 32.53 -38.07 4.65
CA ASN A 466 32.23 -39.31 3.88
C ASN A 466 30.72 -39.41 3.53
N ALA A 467 30.04 -38.29 3.45
CA ALA A 467 28.63 -38.24 3.06
C ALA A 467 28.39 -38.87 1.68
N SER A 468 27.18 -39.39 1.47
CA SER A 468 26.80 -39.92 0.16
C SER A 468 26.80 -38.83 -0.91
N ILE A 469 27.01 -39.21 -2.15
CA ILE A 469 27.01 -38.28 -3.28
C ILE A 469 25.66 -37.51 -3.39
N ASN A 470 24.54 -38.18 -3.12
CA ASN A 470 23.22 -37.55 -3.15
C ASN A 470 23.08 -36.49 -2.06
N GLU A 471 23.63 -36.72 -0.88
CA GLU A 471 23.65 -35.75 0.22
C GLU A 471 24.54 -34.55 -0.13
N ILE A 472 25.71 -34.79 -0.74
CA ILE A 472 26.61 -33.73 -1.20
C ILE A 472 25.94 -32.87 -2.30
N VAL A 473 25.33 -33.51 -3.29
CA VAL A 473 24.61 -32.83 -4.38
C VAL A 473 23.49 -31.95 -3.80
N ARG A 474 22.67 -32.52 -2.90
CA ARG A 474 21.60 -31.78 -2.24
C ARG A 474 22.14 -30.58 -1.44
N TYR A 475 23.23 -30.81 -0.71
CA TYR A 475 23.90 -29.77 0.07
C TYR A 475 24.34 -28.61 -0.82
N LEU A 476 25.15 -28.87 -1.86
CA LEU A 476 25.68 -27.81 -2.71
C LEU A 476 24.61 -27.09 -3.55
N SER A 477 23.60 -27.84 -4.04
CA SER A 477 22.56 -27.27 -4.90
C SER A 477 21.47 -26.47 -4.14
N ARG A 478 21.24 -26.77 -2.85
CA ARG A 478 20.11 -26.19 -2.12
C ARG A 478 20.49 -25.43 -0.85
N GLN A 479 21.64 -25.68 -0.27
CA GLN A 479 22.04 -25.12 1.03
C GLN A 479 23.38 -24.40 0.98
N ASN A 480 24.49 -25.13 0.87
CA ASN A 480 25.87 -24.67 0.88
C ASN A 480 26.28 -23.95 2.20
N ILE A 481 27.52 -23.50 2.28
CA ILE A 481 28.01 -22.68 3.40
C ILE A 481 27.44 -21.27 3.36
N PRO A 482 27.29 -20.59 4.51
CA PRO A 482 26.87 -19.20 4.52
C PRO A 482 27.75 -18.34 3.59
N GLY A 483 27.15 -17.42 2.87
CA GLY A 483 27.86 -16.55 1.91
C GLY A 483 28.18 -17.18 0.57
N SER A 484 27.84 -18.46 0.34
CA SER A 484 28.01 -19.15 -0.94
C SER A 484 26.67 -19.45 -1.59
N PHE A 485 26.64 -19.45 -2.94
CA PHE A 485 25.43 -19.78 -3.69
C PHE A 485 24.89 -21.17 -3.30
N PRO A 486 23.60 -21.35 -3.11
CA PRO A 486 22.46 -20.42 -3.34
C PRO A 486 22.12 -19.50 -2.16
N TYR A 487 23.04 -19.24 -1.27
CA TYR A 487 22.94 -18.32 -0.12
C TYR A 487 21.86 -18.67 0.91
N THR A 488 21.37 -19.89 0.92
CA THR A 488 20.28 -20.34 1.79
C THR A 488 20.59 -20.04 3.25
N GLU A 489 21.84 -20.25 3.68
CA GLU A 489 22.31 -20.06 5.04
C GLU A 489 22.75 -18.62 5.38
N GLY A 490 22.60 -17.70 4.46
CA GLY A 490 22.94 -16.28 4.68
C GLY A 490 23.74 -15.67 3.57
N ALA A 491 23.72 -14.33 3.50
CA ALA A 491 24.42 -13.55 2.48
C ALA A 491 25.92 -13.41 2.74
N TYR A 492 26.42 -13.79 3.91
CA TYR A 492 27.80 -13.63 4.35
C TYR A 492 28.32 -14.90 4.99
N LEU A 493 29.62 -15.18 4.85
CA LEU A 493 30.26 -16.39 5.40
C LEU A 493 30.15 -16.46 6.93
N TYR A 494 30.40 -15.35 7.60
CA TYR A 494 30.21 -15.25 9.04
C TYR A 494 29.35 -14.03 9.36
N ARG A 495 28.61 -14.11 10.47
CA ARG A 495 27.96 -12.93 11.02
C ARG A 495 29.03 -11.90 11.37
N ARG A 496 28.77 -10.63 11.03
CA ARG A 496 29.71 -9.55 11.36
C ARG A 496 29.82 -9.43 12.87
N LYS A 497 31.03 -9.66 13.40
CA LYS A 497 31.32 -9.67 14.84
C LYS A 497 30.98 -8.37 15.54
N ASP A 498 31.04 -7.22 14.85
CA ASP A 498 30.86 -5.89 15.40
C ASP A 498 29.48 -5.28 15.08
N GLN A 499 28.54 -6.07 14.57
CA GLN A 499 27.22 -5.60 14.15
C GLN A 499 26.16 -6.57 14.63
N ASP A 500 25.63 -6.34 15.84
CA ASP A 500 24.39 -7.00 16.21
C ASP A 500 23.26 -6.55 15.27
N PRO A 501 22.19 -7.36 15.08
CA PRO A 501 21.09 -7.04 14.18
C PRO A 501 20.17 -5.93 14.72
N ILE A 502 20.41 -5.39 15.92
CA ILE A 502 19.51 -4.46 16.61
C ILE A 502 19.29 -3.19 15.79
N ARG A 503 18.04 -2.82 15.60
CA ARG A 503 17.61 -1.54 15.04
C ARG A 503 16.96 -0.70 16.12
N MET A 504 17.39 0.56 16.24
CA MET A 504 16.86 1.56 17.18
C MET A 504 15.72 2.28 16.49
N PHE A 505 14.50 1.77 16.67
CA PHE A 505 13.31 2.31 16.03
C PHE A 505 12.69 3.40 16.88
N ALA A 506 12.45 4.57 16.28
CA ALA A 506 11.73 5.66 16.91
C ALA A 506 10.97 6.51 15.89
N GLY A 507 9.88 7.08 16.35
CA GLY A 507 9.07 8.05 15.64
C GLY A 507 7.91 8.47 16.53
N LEU A 508 7.99 9.68 17.07
CA LEU A 508 6.98 10.22 17.95
C LEU A 508 6.98 11.75 17.88
N GLY A 509 5.86 12.31 17.52
CA GLY A 509 5.61 13.73 17.65
C GLY A 509 6.49 14.62 16.78
N LEU A 510 7.22 15.51 17.41
CA LEU A 510 8.09 16.45 16.73
C LEU A 510 9.48 15.86 16.45
N PRO A 511 10.23 16.41 15.49
CA PRO A 511 11.60 15.98 15.20
C PRO A 511 12.51 15.97 16.44
N GLU A 512 12.40 16.96 17.32
CA GLU A 512 13.20 17.06 18.53
C GLU A 512 12.89 15.97 19.55
N THR A 513 11.62 15.57 19.67
CA THR A 513 11.19 14.48 20.56
C THR A 513 11.75 13.15 20.08
N THR A 514 11.69 12.89 18.77
CA THR A 514 12.25 11.68 18.16
C THR A 514 13.78 11.69 18.23
N ASN A 515 14.43 12.83 18.02
CA ASN A 515 15.87 12.99 18.16
C ASN A 515 16.34 12.63 19.58
N TYR A 516 15.67 13.15 20.63
CA TYR A 516 15.96 12.78 22.02
C TYR A 516 15.89 11.27 22.25
N ARG A 517 14.84 10.61 21.71
CA ARG A 517 14.70 9.15 21.82
C ARG A 517 15.81 8.41 21.08
N PHE A 518 16.24 8.88 19.92
CA PHE A 518 17.39 8.31 19.23
C PHE A 518 18.68 8.41 20.04
N HIS A 519 18.94 9.53 20.67
CA HIS A 519 20.11 9.67 21.55
C HIS A 519 20.05 8.75 22.78
N LEU A 520 18.86 8.55 23.35
CA LEU A 520 18.64 7.62 24.45
C LEU A 520 18.97 6.18 24.03
N LEU A 521 18.41 5.72 22.91
CA LEU A 521 18.59 4.37 22.37
C LEU A 521 20.03 4.12 21.88
N ALA A 522 20.68 5.12 21.34
CA ALA A 522 22.04 5.02 20.83
C ALA A 522 23.12 5.03 21.93
N LYS A 523 22.74 5.29 23.18
CA LYS A 523 23.69 5.38 24.31
C LYS A 523 24.45 4.07 24.49
N GLY A 524 25.79 4.14 24.44
CA GLY A 524 26.66 2.96 24.57
C GLY A 524 26.96 2.21 23.27
N HIS A 525 26.34 2.58 22.14
CA HIS A 525 26.61 1.98 20.84
C HIS A 525 27.58 2.83 20.01
N GLY A 526 28.70 2.26 19.59
CA GLY A 526 29.72 2.96 18.81
C GLY A 526 29.33 3.31 17.38
N SER A 527 28.38 2.59 16.78
CA SER A 527 27.84 2.82 15.43
C SER A 527 26.33 2.64 15.41
N PRO A 528 25.57 3.70 15.75
CA PRO A 528 24.11 3.60 15.87
C PRO A 528 23.44 3.20 14.56
N ARG A 529 22.34 2.44 14.66
CA ARG A 529 21.46 2.04 13.56
C ARG A 529 20.06 2.56 13.83
N LEU A 530 19.77 3.76 13.34
CA LEU A 530 18.51 4.45 13.58
C LEU A 530 17.47 4.02 12.54
N SER A 531 16.25 3.76 12.97
CA SER A 531 15.12 3.50 12.10
C SER A 531 14.01 4.50 12.41
N THR A 532 13.59 5.28 11.43
CA THR A 532 12.65 6.38 11.60
C THR A 532 11.27 5.98 11.12
N ALA A 533 10.27 6.05 12.01
CA ALA A 533 8.86 6.01 11.65
C ALA A 533 8.34 7.44 11.47
N PHE A 534 7.70 7.70 10.35
CA PHE A 534 7.09 8.99 10.02
C PHE A 534 5.61 8.99 10.38
N ASP A 535 5.07 10.17 10.68
CA ASP A 535 3.66 10.31 10.99
C ASP A 535 2.79 10.12 9.74
N SER A 536 1.51 9.89 9.97
CA SER A 536 0.60 9.60 8.87
C SER A 536 0.50 10.74 7.85
N LEU A 537 0.68 12.01 8.22
CA LEU A 537 0.68 13.12 7.26
C LEU A 537 1.87 13.04 6.31
N THR A 538 3.06 12.85 6.88
CA THR A 538 4.29 12.70 6.09
C THR A 538 4.17 11.50 5.14
N LEU A 539 3.63 10.34 5.61
CA LEU A 539 3.43 9.14 4.80
C LEU A 539 2.47 9.36 3.61
N TYR A 540 1.46 10.20 3.79
CA TYR A 540 0.53 10.57 2.70
C TYR A 540 1.00 11.75 1.83
N GLY A 541 2.20 12.26 2.08
CA GLY A 541 2.74 13.39 1.33
C GLY A 541 2.00 14.70 1.60
N LEU A 542 1.47 14.89 2.81
CA LEU A 542 0.74 16.06 3.27
C LEU A 542 1.56 16.85 4.28
N ASP A 543 1.31 18.14 4.37
CA ASP A 543 1.94 19.01 5.35
C ASP A 543 1.09 19.13 6.63
N SER A 544 1.75 19.42 7.76
CA SER A 544 1.10 19.61 9.06
C SER A 544 0.05 20.75 9.09
N ASP A 545 0.14 21.71 8.18
CA ASP A 545 -0.81 22.83 8.05
C ASP A 545 -1.96 22.56 7.05
N GLU A 546 -2.06 21.34 6.52
CA GLU A 546 -3.15 20.94 5.62
C GLU A 546 -4.51 21.06 6.31
N ALA A 547 -5.51 21.51 5.58
CA ALA A 547 -6.87 21.69 6.11
C ALA A 547 -7.47 20.36 6.55
N GLY A 548 -7.91 20.28 7.81
CA GLY A 548 -8.48 19.07 8.40
C GLY A 548 -7.45 18.05 8.89
N ALA A 549 -6.16 18.34 8.81
CA ALA A 549 -5.08 17.42 9.15
C ALA A 549 -4.51 17.60 10.56
N SER A 550 -4.83 18.69 11.26
CA SER A 550 -4.23 19.07 12.54
C SER A 550 -4.30 17.99 13.64
N ALA A 551 -5.31 17.12 13.56
CA ALA A 551 -5.47 15.99 14.47
C ALA A 551 -4.37 14.93 14.33
N LYS A 552 -3.78 14.80 13.15
CA LYS A 552 -2.85 13.73 12.75
C LYS A 552 -1.38 14.11 12.86
N VAL A 553 -1.05 15.38 13.15
CA VAL A 553 0.33 15.86 13.28
C VAL A 553 1.07 15.08 14.35
N GLY A 554 2.13 14.40 13.96
CA GLY A 554 3.01 13.61 14.84
C GLY A 554 2.37 12.34 15.41
N GLU A 555 1.16 11.94 14.97
CA GLU A 555 0.52 10.71 15.42
C GLU A 555 1.09 9.50 14.64
N GLY A 556 1.51 8.47 15.38
CA GLY A 556 2.06 7.23 14.82
C GLY A 556 3.48 7.34 14.27
N GLY A 557 4.12 8.50 14.41
CA GLY A 557 5.46 8.73 13.90
C GLY A 557 5.92 10.17 14.08
N VAL A 558 7.06 10.55 13.48
CA VAL A 558 7.59 11.92 13.51
C VAL A 558 7.05 12.73 12.34
N ALA A 559 6.57 13.94 12.60
CA ALA A 559 6.16 14.88 11.58
C ALA A 559 7.39 15.52 10.91
N VAL A 560 7.46 15.42 9.57
CA VAL A 560 8.51 16.02 8.75
C VAL A 560 7.89 16.71 7.54
N ASP A 561 7.79 18.03 7.61
CA ASP A 561 7.23 18.85 6.51
C ASP A 561 8.31 19.42 5.60
N SER A 562 9.50 19.70 6.13
CA SER A 562 10.55 20.44 5.44
C SER A 562 11.95 19.95 5.80
N ILE A 563 12.95 20.43 5.05
CA ILE A 563 14.37 20.16 5.32
C ILE A 563 14.78 20.59 6.75
N GLU A 564 14.15 21.63 7.32
CA GLU A 564 14.44 22.11 8.66
C GLU A 564 14.05 21.07 9.73
N ASP A 565 13.00 20.30 9.50
CA ASP A 565 12.59 19.19 10.38
C ASP A 565 13.57 18.03 10.28
N MET A 566 14.06 17.74 9.07
CA MET A 566 15.08 16.72 8.84
C MET A 566 16.41 17.06 9.54
N LEU A 567 16.81 18.33 9.53
CA LEU A 567 18.00 18.81 10.23
C LEU A 567 17.89 18.62 11.75
N ARG A 568 16.72 18.87 12.34
CA ARG A 568 16.45 18.66 13.77
C ARG A 568 16.38 17.19 14.14
N LEU A 569 15.80 16.38 13.27
CA LEU A 569 15.59 14.94 13.51
C LEU A 569 16.90 14.19 13.75
N TYR A 570 17.96 14.55 13.02
CA TYR A 570 19.28 13.91 13.13
C TYR A 570 20.35 14.83 13.73
N ASP A 571 19.93 15.83 14.48
CA ASP A 571 20.89 16.73 15.13
C ASP A 571 21.75 15.99 16.16
N GLY A 572 23.06 16.29 16.16
CA GLY A 572 24.06 15.67 17.06
C GLY A 572 24.55 14.28 16.61
N PHE A 573 24.04 13.68 15.51
CA PHE A 573 24.57 12.44 14.97
C PHE A 573 25.61 12.67 13.88
N ASP A 574 26.65 11.86 13.88
CA ASP A 574 27.58 11.72 12.76
C ASP A 574 26.98 10.77 11.72
N LEU A 575 26.40 11.33 10.66
CA LEU A 575 25.71 10.56 9.63
C LEU A 575 26.64 9.70 8.76
N GLU A 576 27.95 9.97 8.74
CA GLU A 576 28.93 9.10 8.05
C GLU A 576 29.17 7.79 8.82
N ASN A 577 29.01 7.80 10.14
CA ASN A 577 29.15 6.64 11.01
C ASN A 577 27.83 6.04 11.50
N THR A 578 26.71 6.72 11.25
CA THR A 578 25.37 6.27 11.63
C THR A 578 24.66 5.64 10.45
N SER A 579 24.09 4.43 10.62
CA SER A 579 23.22 3.83 9.62
C SER A 579 21.78 4.29 9.84
N VAL A 580 21.16 4.91 8.82
CA VAL A 580 19.79 5.43 8.94
C VAL A 580 18.85 4.61 8.06
N SER A 581 17.73 4.14 8.62
CA SER A 581 16.64 3.51 7.88
C SER A 581 15.42 4.42 7.89
N LEU A 582 14.87 4.68 6.70
CA LEU A 582 13.68 5.52 6.50
C LEU A 582 12.50 4.61 6.14
N THR A 583 11.54 4.51 7.07
CA THR A 583 10.38 3.63 6.91
C THR A 583 9.26 4.40 6.24
N MET A 584 9.23 4.40 4.91
CA MET A 584 8.17 5.02 4.11
C MET A 584 8.24 4.62 2.64
N ASN A 585 7.15 4.81 1.91
CA ASN A 585 7.03 4.35 0.53
C ASN A 585 6.59 5.46 -0.45
N GLY A 586 5.37 5.90 -0.42
CA GLY A 586 4.86 6.88 -1.40
C GLY A 586 5.75 8.11 -1.55
N PRO A 587 5.96 8.95 -0.52
CA PRO A 587 6.80 10.15 -0.61
C PRO A 587 8.28 9.85 -0.35
N ALA A 588 8.72 8.59 -0.36
CA ALA A 588 10.09 8.20 -0.08
C ALA A 588 11.15 8.96 -0.89
N PRO A 589 10.98 9.19 -2.20
CA PRO A 589 11.95 9.99 -2.95
C PRO A 589 12.08 11.42 -2.44
N THR A 590 10.99 12.06 -2.05
CA THR A 590 10.99 13.42 -1.48
C THR A 590 11.72 13.46 -0.14
N ILE A 591 11.46 12.51 0.74
CA ILE A 591 12.12 12.42 2.06
C ILE A 591 13.59 12.06 1.92
N MET A 592 13.95 11.17 0.98
CA MET A 592 15.35 10.86 0.69
C MET A 592 16.11 12.09 0.16
N ALA A 593 15.47 12.86 -0.73
CA ALA A 593 16.04 14.11 -1.21
C ALA A 593 16.26 15.13 -0.06
N MET A 594 15.31 15.23 0.89
CA MET A 594 15.46 16.07 2.08
C MET A 594 16.60 15.59 2.99
N TYR A 595 16.73 14.27 3.18
CA TYR A 595 17.83 13.70 3.98
C TYR A 595 19.19 14.02 3.36
N LEU A 596 19.34 13.83 2.05
CA LEU A 596 20.58 14.15 1.34
C LEU A 596 20.90 15.65 1.38
N ALA A 597 19.91 16.50 1.18
CA ALA A 597 20.07 17.95 1.27
C ALA A 597 20.46 18.38 2.69
N ALA A 598 19.84 17.82 3.73
CA ALA A 598 20.17 18.08 5.13
C ALA A 598 21.60 17.60 5.48
N ALA A 599 21.99 16.41 5.05
CA ALA A 599 23.34 15.90 5.22
C ALA A 599 24.39 16.81 4.55
N LYS A 600 24.10 17.30 3.34
CA LYS A 600 24.97 18.24 2.63
C LYS A 600 25.11 19.57 3.38
N ARG A 601 24.02 20.12 3.92
CA ARG A 601 24.03 21.35 4.72
C ARG A 601 24.89 21.22 6.00
N LYS A 602 24.90 20.01 6.58
CA LYS A 602 25.75 19.69 7.75
C LYS A 602 27.21 19.36 7.37
N GLY A 603 27.53 19.29 6.07
CA GLY A 603 28.90 19.06 5.56
C GLY A 603 29.28 17.58 5.43
N PHE A 604 28.32 16.64 5.53
CA PHE A 604 28.59 15.21 5.37
C PHE A 604 28.81 14.82 3.90
N ASN A 605 29.71 13.86 3.67
CA ASN A 605 29.99 13.29 2.36
C ASN A 605 28.98 12.21 2.01
N TRP A 606 28.18 12.42 0.97
CA TRP A 606 27.16 11.47 0.51
C TRP A 606 27.71 10.08 0.20
N LYS A 607 28.92 9.96 -0.31
CA LYS A 607 29.55 8.65 -0.62
C LYS A 607 29.78 7.77 0.61
N LYS A 608 29.80 8.36 1.79
CA LYS A 608 29.96 7.64 3.07
C LYS A 608 28.65 7.37 3.79
N LEU A 609 27.55 8.04 3.39
CA LEU A 609 26.24 7.81 3.99
C LEU A 609 25.79 6.38 3.74
N ARG A 610 25.25 5.74 4.77
CA ARG A 610 24.79 4.35 4.70
C ARG A 610 23.45 4.21 5.40
N GLY A 611 22.61 3.38 4.78
CA GLY A 611 21.26 3.20 5.28
C GLY A 611 20.36 2.50 4.28
N THR A 612 19.08 2.59 4.52
CA THR A 612 18.04 1.97 3.71
C THR A 612 16.82 2.87 3.66
N ILE A 613 16.12 2.90 2.54
CA ILE A 613 14.77 3.46 2.44
C ILE A 613 13.87 2.40 1.78
N GLN A 614 12.60 2.31 2.19
CA GLN A 614 11.72 1.26 1.68
C GLN A 614 11.39 1.47 0.21
N THR A 615 10.68 2.53 -0.14
CA THR A 615 10.40 2.92 -1.53
C THR A 615 9.60 1.88 -2.35
N ASP A 616 8.87 0.98 -1.70
CA ASP A 616 8.11 -0.09 -2.36
C ASP A 616 6.66 0.36 -2.62
N ILE A 617 6.37 0.81 -3.86
CA ILE A 617 5.03 1.25 -4.22
C ILE A 617 4.08 0.06 -4.47
N PHE A 618 4.57 -1.11 -4.86
CA PHE A 618 3.70 -2.26 -5.11
C PHE A 618 2.98 -2.69 -3.84
N LYS A 619 3.69 -2.77 -2.71
CA LYS A 619 3.05 -3.15 -1.44
C LYS A 619 2.01 -2.13 -0.98
N GLU A 620 2.17 -0.84 -1.35
CA GLU A 620 1.16 0.19 -1.06
C GLU A 620 -0.15 -0.13 -1.77
N LEU A 621 -0.08 -0.48 -3.05
CA LEU A 621 -1.24 -0.81 -3.85
C LEU A 621 -1.85 -2.17 -3.47
N GLN A 622 -1.04 -3.08 -2.95
CA GLN A 622 -1.46 -4.42 -2.54
C GLN A 622 -2.07 -4.44 -1.13
N ALA A 623 -1.58 -3.61 -0.19
CA ALA A 623 -1.88 -3.77 1.22
C ALA A 623 -2.15 -2.49 2.04
N GLN A 624 -1.49 -1.34 1.77
CA GLN A 624 -1.49 -0.19 2.70
C GLN A 624 -2.22 1.08 2.22
N ASN A 625 -2.30 1.35 0.93
CA ASN A 625 -2.99 2.52 0.37
C ASN A 625 -2.32 3.90 0.59
N GLU A 626 -1.02 3.95 0.83
CA GLU A 626 -0.26 5.21 1.04
C GLU A 626 0.38 5.71 -0.27
N ALA A 627 -0.34 5.61 -1.39
CA ALA A 627 0.11 6.10 -2.69
C ALA A 627 -0.41 7.52 -2.96
N GLN A 628 0.43 8.39 -3.55
CA GLN A 628 0.09 9.77 -3.93
C GLN A 628 -0.27 9.89 -5.41
N PHE A 629 0.45 9.15 -6.27
CA PHE A 629 0.34 9.23 -7.73
C PHE A 629 -0.11 7.89 -8.32
N PRO A 630 -0.56 7.87 -9.58
CA PRO A 630 -0.74 6.64 -10.33
C PRO A 630 0.55 5.79 -10.33
N LEU A 631 0.41 4.49 -10.62
CA LEU A 631 1.51 3.53 -10.52
C LEU A 631 2.71 3.91 -11.39
N GLU A 632 2.47 4.25 -12.65
CA GLU A 632 3.54 4.48 -13.62
C GLU A 632 4.44 5.67 -13.26
N PRO A 633 3.91 6.88 -12.95
CA PRO A 633 4.78 7.98 -12.50
C PRO A 633 5.46 7.67 -11.17
N SER A 634 4.83 6.87 -10.29
CA SER A 634 5.48 6.41 -9.05
C SER A 634 6.68 5.51 -9.36
N LEU A 635 6.53 4.56 -10.27
CA LEU A 635 7.62 3.68 -10.70
C LEU A 635 8.75 4.45 -11.38
N ARG A 636 8.43 5.45 -12.21
CA ARG A 636 9.41 6.33 -12.81
C ARG A 636 10.23 7.06 -11.74
N LEU A 637 9.56 7.67 -10.77
CA LEU A 637 10.23 8.43 -9.71
C LEU A 637 11.16 7.56 -8.86
N ILE A 638 10.71 6.33 -8.57
CA ILE A 638 11.51 5.33 -7.84
C ILE A 638 12.75 4.94 -8.66
N ALA A 639 12.57 4.64 -9.94
CA ALA A 639 13.67 4.26 -10.81
C ALA A 639 14.68 5.41 -10.98
N ASP A 640 14.23 6.65 -11.16
CA ASP A 640 15.08 7.85 -11.20
C ASP A 640 15.90 8.01 -9.92
N MET A 641 15.30 7.75 -8.76
CA MET A 641 15.99 7.78 -7.47
C MET A 641 17.05 6.69 -7.38
N ILE A 642 16.71 5.45 -7.72
CA ILE A 642 17.66 4.32 -7.67
C ILE A 642 18.86 4.61 -8.57
N GLU A 643 18.62 5.02 -9.82
CA GLU A 643 19.66 5.35 -10.81
C GLU A 643 20.60 6.43 -10.28
N TYR A 644 20.06 7.52 -9.75
CA TYR A 644 20.85 8.61 -9.17
C TYR A 644 21.67 8.14 -7.96
N MET A 645 21.04 7.41 -7.03
CA MET A 645 21.67 7.00 -5.79
C MET A 645 22.75 5.94 -5.97
N MET A 646 22.67 5.09 -6.98
CA MET A 646 23.74 4.12 -7.30
C MET A 646 25.09 4.83 -7.50
N ILE A 647 25.08 6.03 -8.05
CA ILE A 647 26.28 6.83 -8.34
C ILE A 647 26.62 7.76 -7.16
N ALA A 648 25.64 8.49 -6.67
CA ALA A 648 25.85 9.58 -5.71
C ALA A 648 26.03 9.07 -4.26
N VAL A 649 25.37 7.97 -3.89
CA VAL A 649 25.33 7.44 -2.51
C VAL A 649 25.54 5.93 -2.51
N PRO A 650 26.75 5.45 -2.93
CA PRO A 650 26.97 4.03 -3.26
C PRO A 650 26.87 3.07 -2.06
N SER A 651 26.84 3.57 -0.83
CA SER A 651 26.71 2.74 0.38
C SER A 651 25.27 2.65 0.90
N TRP A 652 24.29 3.21 0.18
CA TRP A 652 22.88 3.20 0.55
C TRP A 652 22.10 2.11 -0.19
N TYR A 653 21.07 1.57 0.44
CA TYR A 653 20.08 0.68 -0.17
C TYR A 653 18.84 1.50 -0.52
N PRO A 654 18.65 1.88 -1.81
CA PRO A 654 17.57 2.80 -2.21
C PRO A 654 16.21 2.15 -2.29
N ILE A 655 16.13 0.84 -2.12
CA ILE A 655 14.87 0.10 -2.07
C ILE A 655 14.93 -1.04 -1.04
N SER A 656 13.86 -1.23 -0.31
CA SER A 656 13.62 -2.38 0.54
C SER A 656 12.21 -2.91 0.26
N ILE A 657 12.14 -4.02 -0.47
CA ILE A 657 10.90 -4.62 -0.93
C ILE A 657 10.21 -5.30 0.23
N SER A 658 8.95 -4.96 0.49
CA SER A 658 8.36 -5.12 1.80
C SER A 658 7.20 -6.13 1.83
N GLY A 659 7.45 -7.32 2.36
CA GLY A 659 6.45 -8.34 2.68
C GLY A 659 5.74 -8.08 4.01
N TYR A 660 6.42 -7.49 5.00
CA TYR A 660 5.87 -7.26 6.33
C TYR A 660 4.45 -6.67 6.33
N HIS A 661 4.21 -5.63 5.55
CA HIS A 661 2.90 -4.98 5.47
C HIS A 661 1.84 -5.86 4.80
N ILE A 662 2.26 -6.72 3.87
CA ILE A 662 1.39 -7.72 3.21
C ILE A 662 0.96 -8.78 4.24
N GLY A 663 1.90 -9.27 5.06
CA GLY A 663 1.63 -10.16 6.18
C GLY A 663 0.72 -9.52 7.23
N GLU A 664 1.00 -8.28 7.65
CA GLU A 664 0.16 -7.54 8.61
C GLU A 664 -1.25 -7.24 8.07
N ALA A 665 -1.43 -7.08 6.75
CA ALA A 665 -2.74 -6.98 6.11
C ALA A 665 -3.52 -8.30 6.11
N GLY A 666 -2.86 -9.43 6.37
CA GLY A 666 -3.49 -10.72 6.55
C GLY A 666 -3.12 -11.83 5.58
N ALA A 667 -2.11 -11.61 4.74
CA ALA A 667 -1.54 -12.69 3.93
C ALA A 667 -0.95 -13.78 4.83
N ASN A 668 -1.00 -15.03 4.38
CA ASN A 668 -0.25 -16.10 5.03
C ASN A 668 1.25 -16.03 4.67
N PRO A 669 2.14 -16.75 5.40
CA PRO A 669 3.59 -16.63 5.17
C PRO A 669 4.03 -16.94 3.72
N VAL A 670 3.37 -17.88 3.06
CA VAL A 670 3.69 -18.25 1.65
C VAL A 670 3.27 -17.16 0.69
N GLN A 671 2.10 -16.55 0.88
CA GLN A 671 1.63 -15.41 0.08
C GLN A 671 2.53 -14.20 0.31
N GLU A 672 2.89 -13.88 1.56
CA GLU A 672 3.84 -12.82 1.88
C GLU A 672 5.14 -12.98 1.10
N LEU A 673 5.74 -14.18 1.17
CA LEU A 673 6.99 -14.49 0.47
C LEU A 673 6.85 -14.36 -1.05
N ALA A 674 5.81 -14.98 -1.63
CA ALA A 674 5.59 -15.00 -3.06
C ALA A 674 5.35 -13.59 -3.62
N PHE A 675 4.48 -12.82 -2.99
CA PHE A 675 4.15 -11.45 -3.43
C PHE A 675 5.38 -10.53 -3.34
N THR A 676 6.14 -10.64 -2.25
CA THR A 676 7.36 -9.85 -2.05
C THR A 676 8.44 -10.16 -3.10
N LEU A 677 8.69 -11.45 -3.36
CA LEU A 677 9.67 -11.84 -4.38
C LEU A 677 9.20 -11.47 -5.79
N ALA A 678 7.90 -11.63 -6.10
CA ALA A 678 7.33 -11.19 -7.37
C ALA A 678 7.50 -9.67 -7.56
N ASN A 679 7.25 -8.86 -6.51
CA ASN A 679 7.50 -7.42 -6.54
C ASN A 679 8.97 -7.12 -6.80
N GLY A 680 9.89 -7.83 -6.13
CA GLY A 680 11.34 -7.68 -6.31
C GLY A 680 11.78 -7.97 -7.73
N LEU A 681 11.33 -9.08 -8.31
CA LEU A 681 11.62 -9.47 -9.69
C LEU A 681 11.01 -8.47 -10.70
N THR A 682 9.85 -7.89 -10.37
CA THR A 682 9.24 -6.82 -11.17
C THR A 682 10.10 -5.56 -11.19
N TYR A 683 10.66 -5.14 -10.04
CA TYR A 683 11.62 -4.03 -10.03
C TYR A 683 12.89 -4.35 -10.83
N VAL A 684 13.35 -5.60 -10.83
CA VAL A 684 14.47 -6.02 -11.69
C VAL A 684 14.13 -5.81 -13.17
N GLU A 685 12.95 -6.22 -13.62
CA GLU A 685 12.50 -6.01 -15.01
C GLU A 685 12.39 -4.52 -15.36
N ILE A 686 11.83 -3.70 -14.47
CA ILE A 686 11.69 -2.25 -14.68
C ILE A 686 13.06 -1.59 -14.84
N LEU A 687 14.00 -1.85 -13.94
CA LEU A 687 15.33 -1.23 -13.99
C LEU A 687 16.16 -1.76 -15.17
N LYS A 688 16.04 -3.04 -15.50
CA LYS A 688 16.65 -3.63 -16.69
C LYS A 688 16.09 -3.02 -17.98
N SER A 689 14.78 -2.75 -18.06
CA SER A 689 14.16 -2.10 -19.22
C SER A 689 14.68 -0.67 -19.44
N ARG A 690 15.18 -0.02 -18.41
CA ARG A 690 15.86 1.29 -18.47
C ARG A 690 17.35 1.20 -18.86
N GLY A 691 17.86 -0.01 -19.08
CA GLY A 691 19.26 -0.26 -19.48
C GLY A 691 20.26 -0.32 -18.32
N LEU A 692 19.80 -0.42 -17.06
CA LEU A 692 20.69 -0.56 -15.91
C LEU A 692 21.25 -1.99 -15.81
N ASP A 693 22.48 -2.11 -15.33
CA ASP A 693 23.13 -3.40 -15.11
C ASP A 693 22.54 -4.14 -13.92
N VAL A 694 21.96 -5.32 -14.16
CA VAL A 694 21.28 -6.14 -13.14
C VAL A 694 22.24 -6.50 -12.00
N GLU A 695 23.51 -6.87 -12.30
CA GLU A 695 24.52 -7.19 -11.29
C GLU A 695 24.75 -6.01 -10.33
N GLU A 696 24.79 -4.78 -10.84
CA GLU A 696 25.12 -3.60 -10.02
C GLU A 696 23.94 -3.14 -9.15
N PHE A 697 22.72 -3.06 -9.70
CA PHE A 697 21.62 -2.54 -8.89
C PHE A 697 21.06 -3.57 -7.91
N THR A 698 21.10 -4.87 -8.20
CA THR A 698 20.60 -5.89 -7.27
C THR A 698 21.46 -6.03 -6.00
N LYS A 699 22.74 -5.66 -6.06
CA LYS A 699 23.59 -5.50 -4.86
C LYS A 699 22.99 -4.51 -3.85
N LYS A 700 22.17 -3.57 -4.33
CA LYS A 700 21.53 -2.50 -3.54
C LYS A 700 20.08 -2.80 -3.16
N PHE A 701 19.58 -3.98 -3.51
CA PHE A 701 18.26 -4.43 -3.06
C PHE A 701 18.33 -4.98 -1.65
N SER A 702 17.34 -4.65 -0.85
CA SER A 702 17.06 -5.30 0.41
C SER A 702 15.58 -5.67 0.48
N PHE A 703 15.25 -6.57 1.40
CA PHE A 703 13.89 -7.05 1.59
C PHE A 703 13.47 -6.86 3.04
N PHE A 704 12.18 -6.92 3.29
CA PHE A 704 11.64 -6.79 4.62
C PHE A 704 10.51 -7.81 4.82
N PHE A 705 10.69 -8.72 5.77
CA PHE A 705 9.76 -9.81 6.05
C PHE A 705 9.24 -9.77 7.49
N THR A 706 8.03 -10.29 7.67
CA THR A 706 7.48 -10.64 8.97
C THR A 706 8.27 -11.80 9.59
N SER A 707 8.41 -11.80 10.90
CA SER A 707 8.71 -12.98 11.68
C SER A 707 7.53 -13.27 12.58
N GLY A 708 6.77 -14.31 12.24
CA GLY A 708 5.57 -14.75 12.95
C GLY A 708 5.79 -16.02 13.75
N SER A 709 4.70 -16.62 14.22
CA SER A 709 4.72 -17.82 15.04
C SER A 709 4.37 -19.10 14.27
N GLU A 710 3.96 -19.00 13.03
CA GLU A 710 3.63 -20.12 12.15
C GLU A 710 4.89 -20.89 11.75
N LEU A 711 4.71 -22.19 11.45
CA LEU A 711 5.81 -23.10 11.16
C LEU A 711 6.70 -22.64 9.99
N GLU A 712 6.09 -22.06 8.97
CA GLU A 712 6.74 -21.58 7.74
C GLU A 712 7.78 -20.49 8.02
N PHE A 713 7.61 -19.69 9.09
CA PHE A 713 8.59 -18.66 9.46
C PHE A 713 9.95 -19.22 9.88
N ASN A 714 10.06 -20.53 10.20
CA ASN A 714 11.36 -21.16 10.43
C ASN A 714 12.23 -21.26 9.18
N VAL A 715 11.63 -21.19 7.99
CA VAL A 715 12.34 -21.38 6.70
C VAL A 715 12.16 -20.24 5.71
N LEU A 716 11.31 -19.24 6.02
CA LEU A 716 10.92 -18.22 5.07
C LEU A 716 12.14 -17.47 4.48
N GLY A 717 13.08 -17.02 5.30
CA GLY A 717 14.27 -16.32 4.85
C GLY A 717 15.24 -17.20 4.05
N ARG A 718 15.31 -18.49 4.38
CA ARG A 718 16.13 -19.50 3.69
C ARG A 718 15.59 -19.74 2.28
N VAL A 719 14.27 -19.94 2.15
CA VAL A 719 13.60 -20.13 0.86
C VAL A 719 13.66 -18.85 0.02
N ALA A 720 13.46 -17.68 0.64
CA ALA A 720 13.58 -16.39 -0.04
C ALA A 720 14.94 -16.24 -0.76
N ARG A 721 16.04 -16.55 -0.04
CA ARG A 721 17.40 -16.47 -0.59
C ARG A 721 17.60 -17.44 -1.72
N ARG A 722 17.14 -18.68 -1.59
CA ARG A 722 17.30 -19.72 -2.60
C ARG A 722 16.56 -19.36 -3.90
N ILE A 723 15.29 -18.97 -3.81
CA ILE A 723 14.51 -18.55 -4.98
C ILE A 723 15.17 -17.34 -5.65
N TRP A 724 15.55 -16.32 -4.89
CA TRP A 724 16.19 -15.11 -5.42
C TRP A 724 17.51 -15.43 -6.10
N ALA A 725 18.38 -16.21 -5.45
CA ALA A 725 19.70 -16.54 -5.97
C ALA A 725 19.63 -17.31 -7.29
N VAL A 726 18.77 -18.34 -7.37
CA VAL A 726 18.59 -19.11 -8.59
C VAL A 726 18.01 -18.25 -9.71
N ALA A 727 16.99 -17.45 -9.44
CA ALA A 727 16.42 -16.52 -10.43
C ALA A 727 17.47 -15.54 -10.96
N LEU A 728 18.25 -14.92 -10.08
CA LEU A 728 19.23 -13.92 -10.53
C LEU A 728 20.40 -14.56 -11.29
N ARG A 729 20.89 -15.72 -10.87
CA ARG A 729 22.00 -16.38 -11.56
C ARG A 729 21.57 -17.00 -12.88
N GLU A 730 20.53 -17.82 -12.87
CA GLU A 730 20.15 -18.66 -14.01
C GLU A 730 19.34 -17.91 -15.06
N TYR A 731 18.51 -16.94 -14.64
CA TYR A 731 17.65 -16.21 -15.57
C TYR A 731 18.24 -14.85 -15.99
N TYR A 732 18.85 -14.11 -15.03
CA TYR A 732 19.43 -12.80 -15.30
C TYR A 732 20.94 -12.80 -15.54
N GLY A 733 21.65 -13.90 -15.27
CA GLY A 733 23.09 -14.04 -15.49
C GLY A 733 23.97 -13.36 -14.45
N VAL A 734 23.44 -13.02 -13.28
CA VAL A 734 24.17 -12.38 -12.16
C VAL A 734 25.17 -13.38 -11.56
N LYS A 735 26.43 -13.01 -11.50
CA LYS A 735 27.52 -13.90 -11.02
C LYS A 735 28.03 -13.58 -9.62
N GLY A 736 27.74 -12.39 -9.14
CA GLY A 736 28.27 -11.86 -7.89
C GLY A 736 27.26 -11.74 -6.76
N SER A 737 27.55 -10.82 -5.85
CA SER A 737 26.76 -10.59 -4.62
C SER A 737 25.36 -10.00 -4.87
N GLY A 738 25.01 -9.64 -6.10
CA GLY A 738 23.66 -9.25 -6.49
C GLY A 738 22.63 -10.37 -6.29
N ALA A 739 23.07 -11.64 -6.40
CA ALA A 739 22.22 -12.81 -6.15
C ALA A 739 22.01 -13.12 -4.64
N ALA A 740 22.77 -12.48 -3.73
CA ALA A 740 22.67 -12.71 -2.29
C ALA A 740 21.60 -11.83 -1.67
N LEU A 741 20.40 -12.36 -1.45
CA LEU A 741 19.28 -11.64 -0.83
C LEU A 741 19.59 -11.26 0.62
N LYS A 742 19.42 -9.96 0.94
CA LYS A 742 19.57 -9.40 2.27
C LYS A 742 18.20 -8.92 2.74
N PHE A 743 17.86 -9.18 3.99
CA PHE A 743 16.57 -8.76 4.51
C PHE A 743 16.61 -8.30 5.97
N HIS A 744 15.67 -7.43 6.27
CA HIS A 744 15.25 -7.04 7.60
C HIS A 744 14.08 -7.90 8.04
N SER A 745 14.00 -8.26 9.31
CA SER A 745 12.82 -8.89 9.91
C SER A 745 12.22 -8.00 11.00
N GLN A 746 10.89 -8.03 11.09
CA GLN A 746 10.16 -7.48 12.22
C GLN A 746 9.20 -8.54 12.76
N THR A 747 9.10 -8.64 14.07
CA THR A 747 8.12 -9.54 14.70
C THR A 747 6.70 -9.09 14.36
N SER A 748 5.77 -10.06 14.19
CA SER A 748 4.40 -9.76 13.76
C SER A 748 3.64 -8.94 14.79
N GLY A 749 3.17 -7.76 14.42
CA GLY A 749 2.26 -6.94 15.20
C GLY A 749 0.87 -7.56 15.28
N ARG A 750 0.41 -8.19 14.19
CA ARG A 750 -0.88 -8.86 14.08
C ARG A 750 -1.04 -10.03 15.06
N SER A 751 0.06 -10.68 15.45
CA SER A 751 0.04 -11.78 16.41
C SER A 751 -0.19 -11.33 17.85
N LEU A 752 0.02 -10.06 18.16
CA LEU A 752 -0.09 -9.51 19.50
C LEU A 752 -1.55 -9.37 19.93
N GLN A 753 -1.82 -9.59 21.21
CA GLN A 753 -3.16 -9.53 21.79
C GLN A 753 -3.25 -8.46 22.89
N ASP A 754 -4.35 -7.72 22.90
CA ASP A 754 -4.64 -6.70 23.92
C ASP A 754 -5.28 -7.28 25.19
N THR A 755 -5.79 -8.50 25.13
CA THR A 755 -6.50 -9.16 26.22
C THR A 755 -5.58 -9.58 27.36
N GLU A 756 -4.41 -10.11 27.04
CA GLU A 756 -3.37 -10.53 27.99
C GLU A 756 -1.99 -10.13 27.48
N PRO A 757 -1.65 -8.84 27.55
CA PRO A 757 -0.49 -8.28 26.83
C PRO A 757 0.86 -8.79 27.32
N LEU A 758 0.99 -9.28 28.54
CA LEU A 758 2.28 -9.85 29.02
C LEU A 758 2.68 -11.11 28.25
N HIS A 759 1.71 -11.90 27.73
CA HIS A 759 2.02 -13.03 26.86
C HIS A 759 2.66 -12.59 25.52
N ASN A 760 2.52 -11.33 25.15
CA ASN A 760 3.17 -10.78 23.95
C ASN A 760 4.69 -10.79 24.06
N LEU A 761 5.27 -10.67 25.27
CA LEU A 761 6.72 -10.83 25.47
C LEU A 761 7.22 -12.18 25.00
N THR A 762 6.49 -13.26 25.34
CA THR A 762 6.82 -14.61 24.88
C THR A 762 6.64 -14.77 23.38
N ARG A 763 5.56 -14.21 22.81
CA ARG A 763 5.33 -14.22 21.35
C ARG A 763 6.46 -13.55 20.60
N VAL A 764 6.84 -12.34 21.04
CA VAL A 764 7.91 -11.56 20.43
C VAL A 764 9.26 -12.25 20.55
N ALA A 765 9.59 -12.87 21.69
CA ALA A 765 10.83 -13.62 21.87
C ALA A 765 10.91 -14.84 20.93
N LEU A 766 9.84 -15.63 20.80
CA LEU A 766 9.76 -16.75 19.85
C LEU A 766 9.95 -16.29 18.41
N GLN A 767 9.31 -15.19 18.03
CA GLN A 767 9.42 -14.63 16.68
C GLN A 767 10.82 -14.07 16.41
N ALA A 768 11.46 -13.48 17.42
CA ALA A 768 12.85 -13.04 17.32
C ALA A 768 13.80 -14.22 17.06
N GLU A 769 13.59 -15.35 17.73
CA GLU A 769 14.35 -16.60 17.51
C GLU A 769 14.20 -17.10 16.07
N HIS A 770 12.97 -17.16 15.52
CA HIS A 770 12.76 -17.53 14.11
C HIS A 770 13.52 -16.62 13.14
N ALA A 771 13.51 -15.28 13.37
CA ALA A 771 14.26 -14.35 12.54
C ALA A 771 15.77 -14.59 12.60
N LEU A 772 16.28 -14.86 13.79
CA LEU A 772 17.71 -15.15 14.01
C LEU A 772 18.13 -16.46 13.34
N HIS A 773 17.33 -17.52 13.43
CA HIS A 773 17.56 -18.81 12.74
C HIS A 773 17.54 -18.68 11.22
N ASN A 774 16.80 -17.72 10.67
CA ASN A 774 16.85 -17.38 9.25
C ASN A 774 18.03 -16.46 8.86
N ASN A 775 18.97 -16.20 9.77
CA ASN A 775 20.11 -15.32 9.51
C ASN A 775 19.71 -13.93 8.99
N THR A 776 18.67 -13.33 9.60
CA THR A 776 18.24 -11.96 9.24
C THR A 776 19.41 -10.97 9.35
N ASN A 777 19.50 -10.02 8.43
CA ASN A 777 20.55 -9.00 8.44
C ASN A 777 20.29 -7.88 9.45
N SER A 778 19.02 -7.67 9.82
CA SER A 778 18.62 -6.78 10.91
C SER A 778 17.25 -7.19 11.45
N LEU A 779 17.02 -6.94 12.74
CA LEU A 779 15.81 -7.33 13.46
C LEU A 779 15.24 -6.15 14.23
N HIS A 780 13.92 -6.00 14.15
CA HIS A 780 13.13 -5.18 15.04
C HIS A 780 12.13 -6.07 15.80
N THR A 781 12.03 -5.86 17.11
CA THR A 781 11.08 -6.54 17.99
C THR A 781 10.02 -5.55 18.46
N ASN A 782 8.75 -5.89 18.28
CA ASN A 782 7.63 -5.05 18.66
C ASN A 782 7.50 -4.96 20.19
N SER A 783 7.04 -3.84 20.68
CA SER A 783 6.67 -3.71 22.10
C SER A 783 5.45 -4.58 22.42
N TYR A 784 5.41 -5.17 23.59
CA TYR A 784 4.26 -5.97 24.03
C TYR A 784 2.95 -5.16 24.17
N LYS A 785 3.03 -3.85 24.25
CA LYS A 785 1.89 -2.91 24.31
C LYS A 785 1.46 -2.37 22.94
N GLU A 786 2.11 -2.71 21.86
CA GLU A 786 1.91 -2.10 20.53
C GLU A 786 0.47 -2.20 20.02
N THR A 787 -0.29 -3.20 20.46
CA THR A 787 -1.70 -3.37 20.10
C THR A 787 -2.62 -2.26 20.60
N TYR A 788 -2.23 -1.49 21.61
CA TYR A 788 -3.12 -0.51 22.26
C TYR A 788 -2.47 0.82 22.62
N THR A 789 -1.13 0.96 22.58
CA THR A 789 -0.47 2.24 22.87
C THR A 789 0.88 2.35 22.18
N THR A 790 1.33 3.59 21.99
CA THR A 790 2.73 3.86 21.60
C THR A 790 3.65 3.50 22.78
N PRO A 791 4.75 2.75 22.54
CA PRO A 791 5.62 2.29 23.62
C PRO A 791 6.34 3.44 24.35
N GLU A 792 6.40 3.33 25.66
CA GLU A 792 7.23 4.15 26.57
C GLU A 792 8.69 3.67 26.54
N GLU A 793 9.58 4.36 27.27
CA GLU A 793 11.01 4.04 27.29
C GLU A 793 11.28 2.61 27.80
N ASP A 794 10.67 2.22 28.90
CA ASP A 794 10.81 0.86 29.47
C ASP A 794 10.28 -0.22 28.54
N ASP A 795 9.19 0.06 27.82
CA ASP A 795 8.60 -0.88 26.86
C ASP A 795 9.55 -1.16 25.69
N VAL A 796 10.23 -0.13 25.20
CA VAL A 796 11.23 -0.27 24.13
C VAL A 796 12.45 -1.05 24.60
N LEU A 797 12.91 -0.83 25.83
CA LEU A 797 14.01 -1.59 26.42
C LEU A 797 13.66 -3.07 26.60
N LEU A 798 12.41 -3.39 27.02
CA LEU A 798 11.91 -4.77 27.08
C LEU A 798 11.85 -5.42 25.71
N ALA A 799 11.39 -4.67 24.70
CA ALA A 799 11.36 -5.16 23.32
C ALA A 799 12.78 -5.45 22.79
N MET A 800 13.76 -4.60 23.09
CA MET A 800 15.16 -4.86 22.78
C MET A 800 15.68 -6.10 23.52
N GLY A 801 15.32 -6.27 24.80
CA GLY A 801 15.66 -7.45 25.59
C GLY A 801 15.17 -8.75 24.96
N SER A 802 13.99 -8.74 24.34
CA SER A 802 13.42 -9.92 23.67
C SER A 802 14.27 -10.45 22.51
N GLN A 803 15.12 -9.62 21.87
CA GLN A 803 16.06 -10.10 20.84
C GLN A 803 17.49 -10.28 21.40
N GLN A 804 17.87 -9.56 22.45
CA GLN A 804 19.21 -9.67 23.03
C GLN A 804 19.40 -10.97 23.81
N ILE A 805 18.36 -11.43 24.52
CA ILE A 805 18.39 -12.68 25.28
C ILE A 805 18.74 -13.88 24.39
N PRO A 806 18.03 -14.16 23.27
CA PRO A 806 18.41 -15.23 22.35
C PRO A 806 19.83 -15.07 21.78
N LEU A 807 20.21 -13.83 21.47
CA LEU A 807 21.53 -13.55 20.87
C LEU A 807 22.70 -13.76 21.82
N VAL A 808 22.55 -13.35 23.09
CA VAL A 808 23.67 -13.19 24.03
C VAL A 808 23.65 -14.28 25.09
N GLU A 809 22.47 -14.60 25.64
CA GLU A 809 22.38 -15.52 26.78
C GLU A 809 22.24 -16.98 26.34
N SER A 810 21.43 -17.28 25.29
CA SER A 810 21.26 -18.67 24.80
C SER A 810 22.53 -19.17 24.13
N GLY A 811 23.27 -18.26 23.48
CA GLY A 811 24.52 -18.57 22.79
C GLY A 811 24.35 -19.34 21.48
N ASP A 812 23.12 -19.73 21.09
CA ASP A 812 22.84 -20.57 19.92
C ASP A 812 23.41 -19.96 18.64
N PHE A 813 23.23 -18.66 18.48
CA PHE A 813 23.69 -17.91 17.32
C PHE A 813 25.16 -17.51 17.36
N GLY A 814 25.80 -17.67 18.51
CA GLY A 814 27.22 -17.38 18.72
C GLY A 814 28.14 -18.52 18.37
N TYR A 815 27.66 -19.76 18.33
CA TYR A 815 28.46 -20.97 18.12
C TYR A 815 28.42 -21.47 16.69
N ILE A 816 27.24 -21.76 16.14
CA ILE A 816 27.06 -22.36 14.81
C ILE A 816 26.30 -21.38 13.94
N GLU A 817 26.87 -21.00 12.80
CA GLU A 817 26.28 -19.97 11.89
C GLU A 817 24.97 -20.43 11.24
N ASN A 818 24.82 -21.74 11.00
CA ASN A 818 23.74 -22.36 10.26
C ASN A 818 23.13 -23.56 11.04
N LEU A 819 22.73 -23.31 12.27
CA LEU A 819 22.26 -24.33 13.21
C LEU A 819 21.13 -25.23 12.66
N ASN A 820 20.23 -24.68 11.84
CA ASN A 820 19.09 -25.40 11.28
C ASN A 820 19.42 -26.26 10.05
N GLN A 821 20.65 -26.19 9.56
CA GLN A 821 21.05 -26.95 8.38
C GLN A 821 21.10 -28.47 8.67
N GLY A 822 20.67 -29.26 7.69
CA GLY A 822 20.67 -30.73 7.80
C GLY A 822 19.44 -31.31 8.53
N SER A 823 18.51 -30.46 8.97
CA SER A 823 17.23 -30.93 9.52
C SER A 823 16.34 -31.47 8.39
N TYR A 824 15.98 -32.76 8.43
CA TYR A 824 15.08 -33.37 7.46
C TYR A 824 13.72 -32.68 7.41
N GLY A 825 13.16 -32.32 8.57
CA GLY A 825 11.87 -31.64 8.67
C GLY A 825 11.87 -30.24 8.04
N LEU A 826 12.89 -29.45 8.34
CA LEU A 826 13.03 -28.11 7.75
C LEU A 826 13.32 -28.18 6.25
N SER A 827 14.17 -29.11 5.79
CA SER A 827 14.44 -29.32 4.37
C SER A 827 13.17 -29.67 3.57
N TYR A 828 12.30 -30.53 4.14
CA TYR A 828 11.00 -30.81 3.53
C TYR A 828 10.11 -29.57 3.47
N LEU A 829 10.05 -28.80 4.55
CA LEU A 829 9.26 -27.58 4.64
C LEU A 829 9.77 -26.52 3.63
N GLU A 830 11.09 -26.37 3.50
CA GLU A 830 11.71 -25.49 2.48
C GLU A 830 11.23 -25.82 1.07
N ASP A 831 11.32 -27.09 0.68
CA ASP A 831 10.90 -27.54 -0.66
C ASP A 831 9.40 -27.39 -0.89
N ALA A 832 8.57 -27.60 0.14
CA ALA A 832 7.12 -27.42 0.08
C ALA A 832 6.74 -25.94 -0.07
N VAL A 833 7.38 -25.05 0.71
CA VAL A 833 7.17 -23.60 0.63
C VAL A 833 7.62 -23.06 -0.72
N GLU A 834 8.80 -23.44 -1.22
CA GLU A 834 9.29 -23.04 -2.54
C GLU A 834 8.32 -23.44 -3.65
N SER A 835 7.86 -24.71 -3.63
CA SER A 835 6.86 -25.19 -4.59
C SER A 835 5.55 -24.40 -4.53
N ALA A 836 5.13 -23.99 -3.33
CA ALA A 836 3.93 -23.17 -3.15
C ALA A 836 4.14 -21.75 -3.70
N VAL A 837 5.31 -21.14 -3.51
CA VAL A 837 5.67 -19.84 -4.09
C VAL A 837 5.64 -19.90 -5.62
N HIS A 838 6.21 -20.95 -6.22
CA HIS A 838 6.20 -21.13 -7.68
C HIS A 838 4.77 -21.25 -8.25
N ARG A 839 3.83 -21.89 -7.54
CA ARG A 839 2.42 -21.89 -7.95
C ARG A 839 1.83 -20.50 -7.98
N ILE A 840 2.08 -19.69 -6.94
CA ILE A 840 1.61 -18.29 -6.89
C ILE A 840 2.27 -17.45 -8.00
N PHE A 841 3.56 -17.66 -8.30
CA PHE A 841 4.22 -17.00 -9.43
C PHE A 841 3.49 -17.27 -10.75
N ASN A 842 3.11 -18.53 -10.98
CA ASN A 842 2.34 -18.89 -12.18
C ASN A 842 0.94 -18.26 -12.19
N GLU A 843 0.27 -18.15 -11.04
CA GLU A 843 -1.03 -17.46 -10.95
C GLU A 843 -0.90 -15.96 -11.28
N ILE A 844 0.13 -15.29 -10.75
CA ILE A 844 0.42 -13.89 -11.08
C ILE A 844 0.79 -13.74 -12.57
N ASN A 845 1.57 -14.70 -13.10
CA ASN A 845 1.94 -14.71 -14.52
C ASN A 845 0.72 -14.85 -15.44
N MET A 846 -0.27 -15.67 -15.07
CA MET A 846 -1.55 -15.77 -15.79
C MET A 846 -2.36 -14.46 -15.78
N GLN A 847 -2.15 -13.58 -14.81
CA GLN A 847 -2.72 -12.23 -14.81
C GLN A 847 -1.97 -11.26 -15.75
N GLY A 848 -0.84 -11.67 -16.33
CA GLY A 848 0.03 -10.81 -17.13
C GLY A 848 1.17 -10.14 -16.32
N GLY A 849 1.52 -10.67 -15.15
CA GLY A 849 2.54 -10.14 -14.23
C GLY A 849 1.96 -9.31 -13.09
N VAL A 850 2.85 -8.72 -12.26
CA VAL A 850 2.44 -8.01 -11.02
C VAL A 850 1.59 -6.77 -11.32
N ILE A 851 1.93 -5.97 -12.33
CA ILE A 851 1.20 -4.72 -12.64
C ILE A 851 -0.26 -5.02 -13.03
N PRO A 852 -0.56 -5.87 -14.02
CA PRO A 852 -1.94 -6.25 -14.30
C PRO A 852 -2.64 -6.97 -13.15
N ALA A 853 -1.93 -7.77 -12.36
CA ALA A 853 -2.50 -8.44 -11.19
C ALA A 853 -2.95 -7.43 -10.11
N ILE A 854 -2.25 -6.31 -9.95
CA ILE A 854 -2.69 -5.19 -9.09
C ILE A 854 -3.96 -4.55 -9.66
N GLU A 855 -3.99 -4.26 -10.97
CA GLU A 855 -5.14 -3.66 -11.64
C GLU A 855 -6.40 -4.55 -11.57
N ASN A 856 -6.21 -5.87 -11.58
CA ASN A 856 -7.27 -6.88 -11.43
C ASN A 856 -7.61 -7.22 -9.98
N GLU A 857 -7.01 -6.53 -9.01
CA GLU A 857 -7.23 -6.72 -7.56
C GLU A 857 -6.89 -8.14 -7.03
N TYR A 858 -6.06 -8.90 -7.75
CA TYR A 858 -5.67 -10.26 -7.38
C TYR A 858 -5.10 -10.34 -5.96
N PHE A 859 -4.14 -9.48 -5.62
CA PHE A 859 -3.46 -9.50 -4.32
C PHE A 859 -4.41 -9.18 -3.16
N ARG A 860 -5.21 -8.13 -3.30
CA ARG A 860 -6.18 -7.73 -2.27
C ARG A 860 -7.24 -8.80 -2.04
N THR A 861 -7.73 -9.40 -3.11
CA THR A 861 -8.70 -10.51 -3.05
C THR A 861 -8.09 -11.70 -2.31
N ALA A 862 -6.88 -12.13 -2.67
CA ALA A 862 -6.19 -13.25 -2.04
C ALA A 862 -5.95 -13.00 -0.53
N ILE A 863 -5.51 -11.79 -0.15
CA ILE A 863 -5.34 -11.41 1.26
C ILE A 863 -6.68 -11.44 2.01
N GLN A 864 -7.74 -10.88 1.43
CA GLN A 864 -9.07 -10.88 2.07
C GLN A 864 -9.64 -12.29 2.27
N GLU A 865 -9.45 -13.18 1.31
CA GLU A 865 -9.84 -14.59 1.43
C GLU A 865 -9.12 -15.28 2.58
N GLU A 866 -7.81 -15.02 2.73
CA GLU A 866 -7.01 -15.59 3.81
C GLU A 866 -7.46 -15.07 5.18
N VAL A 867 -7.73 -13.78 5.31
CA VAL A 867 -8.30 -13.17 6.52
C VAL A 867 -9.65 -13.83 6.90
N GLN A 868 -10.49 -14.14 5.90
CA GLN A 868 -11.77 -14.81 6.16
C GLN A 868 -11.59 -16.27 6.64
N LYS A 869 -10.64 -17.00 6.04
CA LYS A 869 -10.26 -18.37 6.48
C LYS A 869 -9.77 -18.35 7.92
N GLU A 870 -8.87 -17.43 8.24
CA GLU A 870 -8.34 -17.30 9.60
C GLU A 870 -9.44 -16.96 10.61
N ARG A 871 -10.29 -15.99 10.32
CA ARG A 871 -11.44 -15.65 11.20
C ARG A 871 -12.37 -16.83 11.41
N LYS A 872 -12.62 -17.62 10.37
CA LYS A 872 -13.40 -18.86 10.49
C LYS A 872 -12.72 -19.86 11.40
N ALA A 873 -11.41 -20.10 11.22
CA ALA A 873 -10.63 -21.02 12.03
C ALA A 873 -10.56 -20.62 13.52
N LEU A 874 -10.49 -19.29 13.81
CA LEU A 874 -10.57 -18.76 15.17
C LEU A 874 -11.95 -19.00 15.81
N ARG A 875 -13.04 -18.76 15.06
CA ARG A 875 -14.41 -18.99 15.55
C ARG A 875 -14.70 -20.46 15.82
N ASN A 876 -14.22 -21.35 14.96
CA ASN A 876 -14.43 -22.79 15.09
C ASN A 876 -13.48 -23.44 16.12
N GLY A 877 -12.51 -22.70 16.67
CA GLY A 877 -11.51 -23.22 17.58
C GLY A 877 -10.43 -24.11 16.92
N GLU A 878 -10.39 -24.14 15.58
CA GLU A 878 -9.32 -24.81 14.80
C GLU A 878 -7.98 -24.09 15.00
N ARG A 879 -7.99 -22.75 14.97
CA ARG A 879 -6.86 -21.92 15.38
C ARG A 879 -7.06 -21.47 16.83
N LYS A 880 -6.08 -21.72 17.67
CA LYS A 880 -6.10 -21.39 19.11
C LYS A 880 -5.09 -20.27 19.40
N ILE A 881 -5.56 -19.22 20.06
CA ILE A 881 -4.71 -18.13 20.56
C ILE A 881 -4.92 -18.03 22.07
N ILE A 882 -3.84 -18.21 22.83
CA ILE A 882 -3.85 -18.12 24.30
C ILE A 882 -4.26 -16.72 24.72
N GLY A 883 -5.19 -16.63 25.66
CA GLY A 883 -5.72 -15.37 26.16
C GLY A 883 -6.81 -14.77 25.28
N LEU A 884 -7.10 -15.32 24.09
CA LEU A 884 -8.18 -14.88 23.21
C LEU A 884 -9.33 -15.89 23.14
N ASN A 885 -9.13 -17.00 22.41
CA ASN A 885 -10.13 -18.06 22.23
C ASN A 885 -9.73 -19.37 22.88
N TYR A 886 -8.54 -19.44 23.49
CA TYR A 886 -8.04 -20.58 24.23
C TYR A 886 -7.45 -20.13 25.57
N LEU A 887 -7.88 -20.75 26.68
CA LEU A 887 -7.50 -20.42 28.06
C LEU A 887 -7.61 -18.90 28.36
N PRO A 888 -8.72 -18.23 28.08
CA PRO A 888 -8.86 -16.82 28.43
C PRO A 888 -8.85 -16.65 29.95
N SER A 889 -8.14 -15.64 30.46
CA SER A 889 -8.17 -15.30 31.89
C SER A 889 -9.49 -14.66 32.27
N ASN A 890 -10.01 -15.04 33.44
CA ASN A 890 -11.20 -14.40 34.02
C ASN A 890 -10.88 -13.01 34.62
N SER A 891 -9.63 -12.58 34.67
CA SER A 891 -9.25 -11.30 35.19
C SER A 891 -9.37 -10.22 34.13
N SER A 892 -10.35 -9.32 34.30
CA SER A 892 -10.56 -8.15 33.46
C SER A 892 -9.48 -7.05 33.63
N THR A 893 -8.29 -7.39 34.08
CA THR A 893 -7.18 -6.46 34.28
C THR A 893 -6.47 -6.23 32.93
N ARG A 894 -7.16 -5.54 32.02
CA ARG A 894 -6.43 -4.88 30.92
C ARG A 894 -5.48 -3.86 31.52
N PRO A 895 -4.19 -3.88 31.22
CA PRO A 895 -3.29 -2.82 31.65
C PRO A 895 -3.84 -1.50 31.10
N ARG A 896 -4.17 -0.60 31.99
CA ARG A 896 -4.62 0.75 31.65
C ARG A 896 -3.39 1.63 31.43
N GLY A 897 -2.71 1.44 30.31
CA GLY A 897 -1.68 2.38 29.85
C GLY A 897 -2.36 3.70 29.42
N GLU A 898 -1.74 4.82 29.73
CA GLU A 898 -2.12 6.07 29.11
C GLU A 898 -1.61 6.06 27.67
N LEU A 899 -2.48 6.46 26.71
CA LEU A 899 -2.00 6.70 25.34
C LEU A 899 -1.02 7.88 25.39
N VAL A 900 0.18 7.67 24.87
CA VAL A 900 1.11 8.78 24.64
C VAL A 900 0.48 9.67 23.57
N GLN A 901 -0.02 10.82 23.99
CA GLN A 901 -0.62 11.81 23.08
C GLN A 901 0.31 13.01 22.96
N ILE A 902 0.45 13.48 21.73
CA ILE A 902 1.19 14.69 21.45
C ILE A 902 0.38 15.89 21.92
N SER A 903 1.02 16.82 22.61
CA SER A 903 0.36 18.00 23.16
C SER A 903 -0.24 18.85 22.03
N THR A 904 -1.40 19.46 22.28
CA THR A 904 -2.01 20.42 21.36
C THR A 904 -1.05 21.58 21.02
N GLN A 905 -0.17 21.93 21.95
CA GLN A 905 0.81 22.99 21.75
C GLN A 905 1.90 22.57 20.75
N ASP A 906 2.38 21.32 20.84
CA ASP A 906 3.39 20.78 19.92
C ASP A 906 2.82 20.69 18.49
N LYS A 907 1.59 20.20 18.32
CA LYS A 907 0.91 20.22 17.03
C LYS A 907 0.83 21.63 16.43
N LYS A 908 0.45 22.62 17.25
CA LYS A 908 0.44 24.03 16.82
C LYS A 908 1.83 24.55 16.45
N ASN A 909 2.84 24.15 17.21
CA ASN A 909 4.23 24.57 16.95
C ASN A 909 4.68 24.06 15.57
N GLN A 910 4.42 22.79 15.25
CA GLN A 910 4.75 22.22 13.94
C GLN A 910 4.00 22.93 12.82
N ILE A 911 2.69 23.10 12.94
CA ILE A 911 1.85 23.84 11.97
C ILE A 911 2.40 25.24 11.71
N ASN A 912 2.79 25.96 12.75
CA ASN A 912 3.32 27.32 12.63
C ASN A 912 4.71 27.34 11.96
N ARG A 913 5.57 26.36 12.27
CA ARG A 913 6.87 26.18 11.59
C ARG A 913 6.70 25.95 10.09
N THR A 914 5.79 25.07 9.71
CA THR A 914 5.48 24.78 8.32
C THR A 914 4.97 26.00 7.57
N LYS A 915 4.02 26.75 8.16
CA LYS A 915 3.54 28.02 7.61
C LYS A 915 4.66 29.06 7.45
N PHE A 916 5.51 29.19 8.45
CA PHE A 916 6.65 30.11 8.42
C PHE A 916 7.63 29.74 7.30
N PHE A 917 7.96 28.45 7.16
CA PHE A 917 8.84 27.95 6.10
C PHE A 917 8.27 28.25 4.71
N LYS A 918 6.98 27.96 4.49
CA LYS A 918 6.27 28.27 3.24
C LYS A 918 6.28 29.77 2.91
N GLN A 919 6.05 30.60 3.92
CA GLN A 919 6.02 32.05 3.74
C GLN A 919 7.41 32.60 3.40
N THR A 920 8.43 32.15 4.11
CA THR A 920 9.83 32.59 3.94
C THR A 920 10.37 32.21 2.56
N ASN A 921 10.01 31.05 2.05
CA ASN A 921 10.54 30.51 0.81
C ASN A 921 9.60 30.69 -0.40
N LYS A 922 8.51 31.43 -0.27
CA LYS A 922 7.41 31.49 -1.24
C LYS A 922 7.83 31.59 -2.71
N GLU A 923 8.68 32.60 -3.04
CA GLU A 923 9.09 32.83 -4.43
C GLU A 923 10.08 31.76 -4.94
N LYS A 924 11.02 31.31 -4.08
CA LYS A 924 11.98 30.26 -4.43
C LYS A 924 11.27 28.93 -4.62
N ALA A 925 10.33 28.60 -3.72
CA ALA A 925 9.51 27.41 -3.83
C ALA A 925 8.71 27.40 -5.14
N LYS A 926 8.05 28.52 -5.49
CA LYS A 926 7.30 28.62 -6.74
C LYS A 926 8.17 28.37 -7.97
N ALA A 927 9.40 28.93 -8.00
CA ALA A 927 10.32 28.73 -9.10
C ALA A 927 10.81 27.27 -9.19
N SER A 928 11.24 26.68 -8.06
CA SER A 928 11.76 25.31 -8.03
C SER A 928 10.68 24.26 -8.30
N LEU A 929 9.44 24.47 -7.82
CA LEU A 929 8.30 23.59 -8.13
C LEU A 929 7.96 23.61 -9.63
N LYS A 930 8.03 24.79 -10.27
CA LYS A 930 7.82 24.88 -11.72
C LYS A 930 8.92 24.16 -12.51
N GLU A 931 10.19 24.24 -12.06
CA GLU A 931 11.28 23.49 -12.65
C GLU A 931 11.07 21.99 -12.47
N LEU A 932 10.66 21.55 -11.29
CA LEU A 932 10.32 20.15 -10.99
C LEU A 932 9.22 19.62 -11.93
N GLN A 933 8.15 20.38 -12.12
CA GLN A 933 7.06 20.03 -13.04
C GLN A 933 7.54 19.91 -14.50
N ALA A 934 8.43 20.81 -14.94
CA ALA A 934 9.01 20.74 -16.27
C ALA A 934 9.87 19.47 -16.46
N VAL A 935 10.66 19.10 -15.45
CA VAL A 935 11.42 17.86 -15.48
C VAL A 935 10.50 16.64 -15.44
N ALA A 936 9.45 16.66 -14.61
CA ALA A 936 8.48 15.58 -14.48
C ALA A 936 7.70 15.29 -15.79
N THR A 937 7.56 16.29 -16.67
CA THR A 937 6.93 16.17 -17.99
C THR A 937 7.93 15.92 -19.13
N SER A 938 9.21 15.80 -18.85
CA SER A 938 10.29 15.49 -19.79
C SER A 938 10.95 14.16 -19.44
N ASP A 939 12.02 13.79 -20.17
CA ASP A 939 12.82 12.57 -19.90
C ASP A 939 13.92 12.79 -18.83
N GLY A 940 13.94 13.95 -18.17
CA GLY A 940 14.93 14.26 -17.14
C GLY A 940 14.73 13.42 -15.85
N ASN A 941 15.80 13.30 -15.07
CA ASN A 941 15.76 12.60 -13.78
C ASN A 941 15.03 13.47 -12.73
N VAL A 942 13.86 13.04 -12.32
CA VAL A 942 12.98 13.80 -11.40
C VAL A 942 13.58 13.84 -10.00
N PHE A 943 14.29 12.81 -9.56
CA PHE A 943 14.91 12.79 -8.24
C PHE A 943 16.03 13.83 -8.09
N GLU A 944 16.81 14.07 -9.14
CA GLU A 944 17.81 15.14 -9.15
C GLU A 944 17.17 16.52 -8.97
N ALA A 945 16.04 16.75 -9.64
CA ALA A 945 15.27 17.98 -9.47
C ALA A 945 14.67 18.12 -8.06
N LEU A 946 14.23 17.00 -7.45
CA LEU A 946 13.74 16.98 -6.07
C LEU A 946 14.80 17.45 -5.07
N ILE A 947 16.05 17.03 -5.20
CA ILE A 947 17.13 17.44 -4.30
C ILE A 947 17.31 18.97 -4.24
N LYS A 948 17.08 19.64 -5.36
CA LYS A 948 17.10 21.12 -5.42
C LYS A 948 15.82 21.73 -4.84
N THR A 949 14.68 21.08 -5.09
CA THR A 949 13.36 21.60 -4.72
C THR A 949 13.10 21.54 -3.21
N VAL A 950 13.55 20.47 -2.52
CA VAL A 950 13.37 20.30 -1.06
C VAL A 950 14.08 21.36 -0.22
N GLU A 951 15.02 22.09 -0.79
CA GLU A 951 15.68 23.25 -0.15
C GLU A 951 14.68 24.37 0.17
N TYR A 952 13.58 24.49 -0.59
CA TYR A 952 12.64 25.62 -0.55
C TYR A 952 11.18 25.22 -0.42
N ALA A 953 10.82 23.99 -0.76
CA ALA A 953 9.45 23.50 -0.77
C ALA A 953 9.23 22.40 0.27
N THR A 954 8.00 22.33 0.77
CA THR A 954 7.56 21.29 1.72
C THR A 954 7.13 20.01 1.00
N VAL A 955 6.97 18.92 1.77
CA VAL A 955 6.48 17.62 1.27
C VAL A 955 5.15 17.82 0.53
N GLY A 956 4.17 18.49 1.16
CA GLY A 956 2.85 18.69 0.59
C GLY A 956 2.85 19.58 -0.66
N GLN A 957 3.72 20.62 -0.71
CA GLN A 957 3.86 21.45 -1.90
C GLN A 957 4.44 20.65 -3.08
N ILE A 958 5.44 19.80 -2.84
CA ILE A 958 6.03 18.92 -3.85
C ILE A 958 5.01 17.92 -4.35
N THR A 959 4.31 17.24 -3.43
CA THR A 959 3.26 16.25 -3.77
C THR A 959 2.17 16.91 -4.61
N SER A 960 1.71 18.11 -4.24
CA SER A 960 0.69 18.84 -4.99
C SER A 960 1.16 19.24 -6.39
N ALA A 961 2.39 19.73 -6.51
CA ALA A 961 2.95 20.14 -7.80
C ALA A 961 3.13 18.94 -8.76
N LEU A 962 3.59 17.79 -8.26
CA LEU A 962 3.70 16.59 -9.07
C LEU A 962 2.32 16.02 -9.44
N ALA A 963 1.33 16.09 -8.54
CA ALA A 963 -0.03 15.65 -8.82
C ALA A 963 -0.72 16.48 -9.93
N GLU A 964 -0.34 17.75 -10.12
CA GLU A 964 -0.83 18.58 -11.22
C GLU A 964 -0.40 18.08 -12.61
N VAL A 965 0.74 17.38 -12.70
CA VAL A 965 1.30 16.89 -13.97
C VAL A 965 1.22 15.37 -14.14
N TRP A 966 1.03 14.63 -13.05
CA TRP A 966 0.97 13.16 -13.07
C TRP A 966 -0.41 12.60 -12.69
N GLY A 967 -1.29 13.44 -12.14
CA GLY A 967 -2.55 12.99 -11.56
C GLY A 967 -2.38 12.49 -10.13
N LYS A 968 -3.52 12.21 -9.50
CA LYS A 968 -3.60 11.62 -8.14
C LYS A 968 -3.91 10.14 -8.22
N PHE A 969 -3.44 9.41 -7.22
CA PHE A 969 -3.82 8.00 -7.04
C PHE A 969 -5.34 7.86 -6.92
N ARG A 970 -5.90 6.87 -7.62
CA ARG A 970 -7.30 6.45 -7.53
C ARG A 970 -7.39 5.08 -6.89
N PRO A 971 -8.12 4.93 -5.78
CA PRO A 971 -8.36 3.61 -5.21
C PRO A 971 -9.17 2.72 -6.18
N SER A 972 -8.79 1.47 -6.28
CA SER A 972 -9.62 0.40 -6.84
C SER A 972 -10.48 -0.25 -5.75
N MET A 973 -11.60 -0.91 -6.12
CA MET A 973 -12.46 -1.64 -5.16
C MET A 973 -12.07 -3.10 -5.11
#